data_7f593556ff3f03c0e287565d9a1b4d62
#
_entry.id   7f593556ff3f03c0e287565d9a1b4d62
#
_cell.length_a   1.000
_cell.length_b   1.000
_cell.length_c   1.000
_cell.angle_alpha   90.00
_cell.angle_beta   90.00
_cell.angle_gamma   90.00
#
_symmetry.space_group_name_H-M   'P 1'
#
loop_
_entity.id
_entity.type
_entity.pdbx_description
1 polymer ?
#
loop_
_entity_poly.entity_id
_entity_poly.type
_entity_poly.pdbx_seq_one_letter_code
_entity_poly.pdbx_strand_id
1 'polypeptide(L)'
;MGHVNGAASRPRAASRIHRAVALAGALSLTLSLAGTAGAAEPTPPPRETVAALDPALTEGRGADVKFVEQEAESAATNGTIIGFDTTAYTLAAEASGRRAVQLTAPVQFVEFTLTRPANAITLRYAIPDSPTGGGIDAPLTLTLKGKRVSTLTLTSKYSWLYNQYQFSNDPNAGPIHPDWWITERDAWFGTGITIPFRPMHFYDEQRVLLGKTYDKGDKVRVSVPEGTTAAWTIVDLMDFEKVSPPVRNAPHSVSVLDFGADPTGAADSADAIDAAIAAAKAKGKIVFIPAGTYQVNRHIVVDDVTIKGAGNWWTIIKGHEVALESPAADGSVHTGVGFYGKDAVDGGSSDVHLSNFAIEGDVRERIDTDQVNGVGGAMSDSTIDGLYIHHTKVGLWFDGPMDNLTVRNTIVVDVIADAINFRRGVTNSRVENSFFRNTGDDAMAMWSHNVSTVATDENANNVYDHNTIQTPTLANGIAIYGGRDNTISNNIVADPIREGSGLHAGQRFNSTPFAGYLRFTNNTTVRAGTFELNWNIGLGAIWLFALEGSLAADIEVTGDHYLQNTYNAIMLVADWPVKDLYSIANVSFKDVRIDGTGTSVLSARAMGSASFENVDARNVGAPVPWGDDRELFVNNCGAFNWDWANGSEFSMTDLGGNDYFGDPTQSTWLPAWLMPNLITCNDRPPVVPPPPPSAW
;
A
#
# COMPACT_ATOMS: atom_id res chain seq x y z
N MET A 1 -7.91 20.67 -22.81
CA MET A 1 -9.21 21.37 -22.82
C MET A 1 -10.32 20.36 -22.84
N GLY A 2 -11.17 20.33 -21.92
CA GLY A 2 -12.33 19.42 -21.89
C GLY A 2 -12.53 18.80 -20.52
N HIS A 3 -13.34 19.46 -19.72
CA HIS A 3 -13.83 18.94 -18.46
C HIS A 3 -14.46 17.57 -18.67
N VAL A 4 -14.01 16.57 -17.96
CA VAL A 4 -14.75 15.35 -17.77
C VAL A 4 -15.16 15.28 -16.31
N ASN A 5 -16.22 16.01 -15.99
CA ASN A 5 -17.04 15.73 -14.82
C ASN A 5 -17.91 14.50 -15.14
N GLY A 6 -17.37 13.33 -14.86
CA GLY A 6 -18.13 12.08 -14.87
C GLY A 6 -18.73 11.82 -13.51
N ALA A 7 -19.61 12.70 -13.03
CA ALA A 7 -20.48 12.37 -11.94
C ALA A 7 -21.53 11.38 -12.46
N ALA A 8 -21.36 10.11 -12.16
CA ALA A 8 -22.40 9.12 -12.37
C ALA A 8 -23.60 9.47 -11.50
N SER A 9 -24.64 10.01 -12.12
CA SER A 9 -25.91 10.28 -11.50
C SER A 9 -26.56 8.95 -11.13
N ARG A 10 -26.58 8.62 -9.84
CA ARG A 10 -27.35 7.50 -9.30
C ARG A 10 -28.84 7.83 -9.34
N PRO A 11 -29.70 6.92 -9.77
CA PRO A 11 -31.14 7.09 -9.63
C PRO A 11 -31.54 6.99 -8.15
N ARG A 12 -32.27 7.99 -7.67
CA ARG A 12 -32.89 7.99 -6.35
C ARG A 12 -33.98 6.94 -6.30
N ALA A 13 -33.80 5.85 -5.60
CA ALA A 13 -34.88 4.97 -5.18
C ALA A 13 -35.34 5.39 -3.79
N ALA A 14 -36.53 5.97 -3.73
CA ALA A 14 -37.22 6.30 -2.48
C ALA A 14 -37.84 5.02 -1.92
N SER A 15 -37.27 4.42 -0.89
CA SER A 15 -37.97 3.37 -0.12
C SER A 15 -38.65 3.96 1.08
N ARG A 16 -40.00 3.88 1.05
CA ARG A 16 -40.85 4.12 2.22
C ARG A 16 -40.79 2.89 3.12
N ILE A 17 -40.20 3.02 4.30
CA ILE A 17 -40.28 1.99 5.34
C ILE A 17 -41.34 2.42 6.35
N HIS A 18 -42.32 1.53 6.56
CA HIS A 18 -43.41 1.68 7.51
C HIS A 18 -42.89 1.49 8.94
N ARG A 19 -43.22 2.43 9.81
CA ARG A 19 -43.02 2.29 11.25
C ARG A 19 -44.04 1.30 11.84
N ALA A 20 -43.54 0.24 12.46
CA ALA A 20 -44.32 -0.55 13.41
C ALA A 20 -43.90 -0.16 14.83
N VAL A 21 -44.85 0.37 15.59
CA VAL A 21 -44.70 0.66 17.02
C VAL A 21 -45.01 -0.61 17.80
N ALA A 22 -44.10 -1.11 18.61
CA ALA A 22 -44.36 -2.13 19.60
C ALA A 22 -44.20 -1.54 21.00
N LEU A 23 -45.29 -1.49 21.76
CA LEU A 23 -45.31 -1.24 23.19
C LEU A 23 -44.78 -2.48 23.92
N ALA A 24 -43.79 -2.32 24.80
CA ALA A 24 -43.46 -3.34 25.79
C ALA A 24 -43.53 -2.75 27.20
N GLY A 25 -44.38 -3.36 28.02
CA GLY A 25 -44.64 -2.95 29.38
C GLY A 25 -43.52 -3.31 30.34
N ALA A 26 -43.37 -2.48 31.34
CA ALA A 26 -42.44 -2.68 32.45
C ALA A 26 -42.97 -3.72 33.45
N LEU A 27 -42.15 -4.72 33.76
CA LEU A 27 -42.37 -5.60 34.93
C LEU A 27 -41.14 -5.43 35.84
N SER A 28 -41.40 -4.84 37.01
CA SER A 28 -40.39 -4.70 38.06
C SER A 28 -40.29 -6.03 38.84
N LEU A 29 -39.10 -6.63 38.85
CA LEU A 29 -38.80 -7.74 39.77
C LEU A 29 -37.68 -7.30 40.72
N THR A 30 -37.99 -7.17 41.98
CA THR A 30 -37.01 -7.03 43.07
C THR A 30 -36.36 -8.38 43.36
N LEU A 31 -35.05 -8.50 43.16
CA LEU A 31 -34.26 -9.65 43.64
C LEU A 31 -33.32 -9.22 44.77
N SER A 32 -33.42 -9.92 45.86
CA SER A 32 -32.61 -9.81 47.08
C SER A 32 -31.15 -10.23 46.82
N LEU A 33 -30.21 -9.41 47.32
CA LEU A 33 -28.79 -9.75 47.37
C LEU A 33 -28.55 -10.93 48.34
N ALA A 34 -28.11 -12.07 47.82
CA ALA A 34 -27.34 -13.06 48.56
C ALA A 34 -25.91 -13.00 48.04
N GLY A 35 -24.96 -12.68 48.94
CA GLY A 35 -23.55 -12.62 48.61
C GLY A 35 -23.01 -14.00 48.22
N THR A 36 -22.39 -14.07 47.06
CA THR A 36 -21.57 -15.19 46.62
C THR A 36 -20.11 -14.77 46.61
N ALA A 37 -19.27 -15.62 47.20
CA ALA A 37 -17.83 -15.51 47.23
C ALA A 37 -17.27 -15.29 45.81
N GLY A 38 -16.32 -14.34 45.65
CA GLY A 38 -15.70 -14.04 44.40
C GLY A 38 -15.05 -15.27 43.76
N ALA A 39 -15.55 -15.65 42.60
CA ALA A 39 -14.79 -16.47 41.69
C ALA A 39 -13.65 -15.56 41.13
N ALA A 40 -12.41 -16.06 41.23
CA ALA A 40 -11.28 -15.40 40.61
C ALA A 40 -11.58 -15.20 39.08
N GLU A 41 -11.39 -14.01 38.57
CA GLU A 41 -11.48 -13.78 37.14
C GLU A 41 -10.57 -14.78 36.42
N PRO A 42 -11.04 -15.41 35.33
CA PRO A 42 -10.20 -16.30 34.55
C PRO A 42 -9.01 -15.50 34.04
N THR A 43 -7.80 -15.95 34.32
CA THR A 43 -6.57 -15.43 33.75
C THR A 43 -6.75 -15.45 32.22
N PRO A 44 -6.54 -14.32 31.50
CA PRO A 44 -6.61 -14.33 30.07
C PRO A 44 -5.64 -15.39 29.53
N PRO A 45 -6.02 -16.12 28.46
CA PRO A 45 -5.14 -17.11 27.87
C PRO A 45 -3.83 -16.40 27.46
N PRO A 46 -2.68 -17.10 27.53
CA PRO A 46 -1.41 -16.50 27.10
C PRO A 46 -1.56 -15.98 25.68
N ARG A 47 -1.07 -14.75 25.43
CA ARG A 47 -1.04 -14.16 24.09
C ARG A 47 -0.52 -15.21 23.12
N GLU A 48 -1.36 -15.66 22.19
CA GLU A 48 -0.89 -16.49 21.10
C GLU A 48 0.07 -15.62 20.28
N THR A 49 1.33 -16.03 20.30
CA THR A 49 2.33 -15.45 19.39
C THR A 49 1.91 -15.86 18.00
N VAL A 50 1.62 -14.86 17.12
CA VAL A 50 1.44 -15.13 15.69
C VAL A 50 2.62 -15.98 15.25
N ALA A 51 2.36 -17.15 14.68
CA ALA A 51 3.41 -18.07 14.29
C ALA A 51 4.33 -17.36 13.27
N ALA A 52 5.63 -17.49 13.47
CA ALA A 52 6.58 -16.98 12.49
C ALA A 52 6.30 -17.64 11.13
N LEU A 53 6.36 -16.85 10.07
CA LEU A 53 6.20 -17.38 8.72
C LEU A 53 7.32 -18.36 8.40
N ASP A 54 6.98 -19.48 7.78
CA ASP A 54 7.96 -20.39 7.21
C ASP A 54 8.70 -19.70 6.06
N PRO A 55 10.02 -19.49 6.15
CA PRO A 55 10.77 -18.83 5.07
C PRO A 55 10.64 -19.51 3.71
N ALA A 56 10.36 -20.81 3.67
CA ALA A 56 10.15 -21.54 2.41
C ALA A 56 8.92 -21.04 1.64
N LEU A 57 7.97 -20.37 2.31
CA LEU A 57 6.76 -19.85 1.66
C LEU A 57 6.99 -18.53 0.91
N THR A 58 8.15 -17.92 1.10
CA THR A 58 8.57 -16.69 0.41
C THR A 58 9.84 -16.89 -0.42
N GLU A 59 10.45 -18.06 -0.35
CA GLU A 59 11.69 -18.35 -1.09
C GLU A 59 11.51 -18.21 -2.60
N GLY A 60 12.41 -17.49 -3.25
CA GLY A 60 12.37 -17.23 -4.69
C GLY A 60 11.31 -16.21 -5.10
N ARG A 61 10.72 -15.47 -4.16
CA ARG A 61 9.71 -14.45 -4.41
C ARG A 61 10.13 -13.09 -3.84
N GLY A 62 9.52 -12.03 -4.34
CA GLY A 62 9.84 -10.66 -3.94
C GLY A 62 11.15 -10.14 -4.51
N ALA A 63 11.47 -8.90 -4.14
CA ALA A 63 12.65 -8.21 -4.61
C ALA A 63 13.93 -8.64 -3.88
N ASP A 64 15.04 -8.78 -4.61
CA ASP A 64 16.38 -8.90 -4.04
C ASP A 64 16.89 -7.51 -3.63
N VAL A 65 16.51 -7.08 -2.44
CA VAL A 65 16.89 -5.77 -1.90
C VAL A 65 18.28 -5.78 -1.28
N LYS A 66 18.96 -4.64 -1.34
CA LYS A 66 20.34 -4.49 -0.83
C LYS A 66 20.41 -4.31 0.69
N PHE A 67 19.31 -4.06 1.35
CA PHE A 67 19.24 -3.88 2.80
C PHE A 67 18.79 -5.16 3.53
N VAL A 68 18.96 -5.17 4.83
CA VAL A 68 18.34 -6.15 5.75
C VAL A 68 17.41 -5.41 6.65
N GLU A 69 16.14 -5.75 6.56
CA GLU A 69 15.11 -5.28 7.46
C GLU A 69 15.19 -6.00 8.80
N GLN A 70 15.04 -5.26 9.90
CA GLN A 70 14.90 -5.80 11.24
C GLN A 70 13.76 -5.07 11.96
N GLU A 71 12.82 -5.86 12.48
CA GLU A 71 11.68 -5.37 13.23
C GLU A 71 12.08 -4.93 14.64
N ALA A 72 11.53 -3.81 15.11
CA ALA A 72 11.87 -3.23 16.40
C ALA A 72 11.41 -4.10 17.58
N GLU A 73 10.27 -4.76 17.47
CA GLU A 73 9.76 -5.66 18.52
C GLU A 73 10.60 -6.94 18.68
N SER A 74 11.41 -7.27 17.67
CA SER A 74 12.39 -8.36 17.74
C SER A 74 13.75 -7.91 18.23
N ALA A 75 13.99 -6.61 18.37
CA ALA A 75 15.22 -6.02 18.88
C ALA A 75 15.22 -5.90 20.41
N ALA A 76 16.38 -5.61 20.99
CA ALA A 76 16.45 -5.32 22.42
C ALA A 76 15.82 -3.96 22.73
N THR A 77 14.88 -3.92 23.67
CA THR A 77 14.20 -2.68 24.03
C THR A 77 13.81 -2.63 25.50
N ASN A 78 13.68 -1.43 26.05
CA ASN A 78 13.01 -1.14 27.31
C ASN A 78 11.75 -0.28 27.10
N GLY A 79 11.33 -0.10 25.85
CA GLY A 79 10.04 0.47 25.48
C GLY A 79 8.91 -0.54 25.60
N THR A 80 7.72 -0.15 25.21
CA THR A 80 6.53 -1.01 25.20
C THR A 80 6.31 -1.55 23.77
N ILE A 81 6.25 -2.87 23.61
CA ILE A 81 5.81 -3.48 22.37
C ILE A 81 4.29 -3.28 22.25
N ILE A 82 3.84 -2.62 21.19
CA ILE A 82 2.42 -2.46 20.85
C ILE A 82 2.03 -3.45 19.75
N GLY A 83 0.76 -3.89 19.73
CA GLY A 83 0.25 -4.91 18.80
C GLY A 83 0.53 -6.35 19.33
N PHE A 84 0.17 -7.37 18.66
CA PHE A 84 -0.42 -7.50 17.34
C PHE A 84 -1.82 -6.85 17.29
N ASP A 85 -2.07 -5.98 16.32
CA ASP A 85 -3.37 -5.32 16.16
C ASP A 85 -3.69 -5.10 14.66
N THR A 86 -4.87 -5.49 14.23
CA THR A 86 -5.40 -5.27 12.89
C THR A 86 -6.55 -4.25 12.88
N THR A 87 -6.81 -3.62 14.03
CA THR A 87 -7.87 -2.62 14.15
C THR A 87 -7.51 -1.37 13.34
N ALA A 88 -8.35 -1.03 12.40
CA ALA A 88 -8.16 0.18 11.59
C ALA A 88 -7.95 1.43 12.47
N TYR A 89 -7.06 2.30 12.05
CA TYR A 89 -6.71 3.57 12.71
C TYR A 89 -5.93 3.43 14.02
N THR A 90 -5.28 2.30 14.26
CA THR A 90 -4.32 2.16 15.37
C THR A 90 -2.89 2.21 14.84
N LEU A 91 -1.97 2.69 15.66
CA LEU A 91 -0.54 2.77 15.31
C LEU A 91 0.06 1.38 15.03
N ALA A 92 -0.35 0.37 15.79
CA ALA A 92 0.14 -0.99 15.58
C ALA A 92 -0.39 -1.60 14.28
N ALA A 93 -1.64 -1.29 13.88
CA ALA A 93 -2.22 -1.83 12.64
C ALA A 93 -1.54 -1.29 11.37
N GLU A 94 -0.84 -0.19 11.46
CA GLU A 94 -0.10 0.41 10.34
C GLU A 94 1.39 0.04 10.35
N ALA A 95 1.87 -0.60 11.41
CA ALA A 95 3.23 -1.10 11.49
C ALA A 95 3.43 -2.37 10.64
N SER A 96 4.65 -2.61 10.20
CA SER A 96 5.07 -3.88 9.64
C SER A 96 4.83 -5.01 10.66
N GLY A 97 4.41 -6.17 10.21
CA GLY A 97 4.07 -7.26 11.15
C GLY A 97 2.94 -6.95 12.13
N ARG A 98 2.26 -5.80 12.00
CA ARG A 98 1.21 -5.31 12.92
C ARG A 98 1.72 -5.11 14.35
N ARG A 99 3.01 -4.79 14.51
CA ARG A 99 3.67 -4.56 15.80
C ARG A 99 4.71 -3.45 15.68
N ALA A 100 4.99 -2.79 16.79
CA ALA A 100 6.06 -1.81 16.87
C ALA A 100 6.49 -1.63 18.33
N VAL A 101 7.51 -0.81 18.55
CA VAL A 101 7.96 -0.41 19.90
C VAL A 101 7.63 1.05 20.15
N GLN A 102 6.84 1.30 21.20
CA GLN A 102 6.54 2.64 21.69
C GLN A 102 7.50 3.05 22.79
N LEU A 103 8.09 4.23 22.63
CA LEU A 103 8.98 4.90 23.58
C LEU A 103 8.30 6.17 24.10
N THR A 104 8.06 6.26 25.41
CA THR A 104 7.29 7.35 26.05
C THR A 104 8.09 8.16 27.05
N ALA A 105 9.34 7.78 27.33
CA ALA A 105 10.18 8.43 28.31
C ALA A 105 11.63 8.55 27.85
N PRO A 106 12.35 9.58 28.35
CA PRO A 106 13.79 9.66 28.12
C PRO A 106 14.53 8.36 28.46
N VAL A 107 15.60 8.08 27.76
CA VAL A 107 16.46 6.90 27.82
C VAL A 107 15.81 5.59 27.42
N GLN A 108 14.54 5.57 27.09
CA GLN A 108 13.95 4.41 26.40
C GLN A 108 14.56 4.26 25.01
N PHE A 109 14.72 3.01 24.58
CA PHE A 109 15.48 2.70 23.37
C PHE A 109 14.97 1.45 22.63
N VAL A 110 15.38 1.37 21.37
CA VAL A 110 15.43 0.13 20.58
C VAL A 110 16.88 -0.08 20.13
N GLU A 111 17.43 -1.29 20.33
CA GLU A 111 18.80 -1.63 19.97
C GLU A 111 18.84 -2.86 19.06
N PHE A 112 19.19 -2.64 17.83
CA PHE A 112 19.38 -3.66 16.81
C PHE A 112 20.80 -4.24 16.87
N THR A 113 20.93 -5.50 16.41
CA THR A 113 22.23 -6.13 16.22
C THR A 113 22.43 -6.40 14.75
N LEU A 114 23.47 -5.84 14.15
CA LEU A 114 23.75 -6.04 12.75
C LEU A 114 23.97 -7.53 12.42
N THR A 115 23.23 -8.05 11.47
CA THR A 115 23.38 -9.42 10.97
C THR A 115 24.40 -9.53 9.83
N ARG A 116 24.67 -8.39 9.16
CA ARG A 116 25.73 -8.21 8.15
C ARG A 116 26.29 -6.78 8.24
N PRO A 117 27.45 -6.48 7.61
CA PRO A 117 28.00 -5.12 7.63
C PRO A 117 27.09 -4.09 7.00
N ALA A 118 26.97 -2.89 7.61
CA ALA A 118 26.19 -1.78 7.12
C ALA A 118 26.90 -0.43 7.35
N ASN A 119 26.60 0.55 6.49
CA ASN A 119 27.04 1.94 6.62
C ASN A 119 25.93 2.95 6.38
N ALA A 120 24.70 2.47 6.22
CA ALA A 120 23.49 3.26 6.07
C ALA A 120 22.32 2.58 6.78
N ILE A 121 21.36 3.37 7.23
CA ILE A 121 20.11 2.91 7.80
C ILE A 121 18.94 3.68 7.19
N THR A 122 17.78 3.02 7.11
CA THR A 122 16.48 3.65 6.93
C THR A 122 15.65 3.29 8.15
N LEU A 123 15.20 4.28 8.89
CA LEU A 123 14.38 4.12 10.10
C LEU A 123 12.93 4.40 9.75
N ARG A 124 12.03 3.44 9.97
CA ARG A 124 10.59 3.66 9.90
C ARG A 124 10.05 3.94 11.29
N TYR A 125 9.30 5.04 11.42
CA TYR A 125 8.88 5.57 12.70
C TYR A 125 7.55 6.30 12.63
N ALA A 126 6.95 6.55 13.80
CA ALA A 126 5.88 7.52 13.98
C ALA A 126 6.16 8.39 15.21
N ILE A 127 5.77 9.65 15.15
CA ILE A 127 5.73 10.59 16.27
C ILE A 127 4.39 11.34 16.24
N PRO A 128 3.94 11.98 17.32
CA PRO A 128 2.69 12.72 17.33
C PRO A 128 2.63 13.80 16.25
N ASP A 129 1.42 14.15 15.86
CA ASP A 129 1.21 15.37 15.08
C ASP A 129 1.22 16.62 15.97
N SER A 130 1.28 17.77 15.32
CA SER A 130 0.95 19.06 15.94
C SER A 130 -0.54 19.10 16.33
N PRO A 131 -0.91 19.77 17.42
CA PRO A 131 -2.32 19.96 17.77
C PRO A 131 -3.16 20.65 16.69
N THR A 132 -2.52 21.30 15.74
CA THR A 132 -3.16 21.99 14.62
C THR A 132 -2.87 21.34 13.26
N GLY A 133 -2.21 20.18 13.24
CA GLY A 133 -1.73 19.55 12.02
C GLY A 133 -0.41 20.13 11.53
N GLY A 134 0.07 19.63 10.39
CA GLY A 134 1.29 20.11 9.74
C GLY A 134 2.59 19.54 10.30
N GLY A 135 2.52 18.66 11.26
CA GLY A 135 3.66 17.95 11.83
C GLY A 135 4.40 18.67 12.94
N ILE A 136 5.24 17.91 13.65
CA ILE A 136 6.25 18.38 14.58
C ILE A 136 7.61 17.80 14.22
N ASP A 137 8.66 18.39 14.76
CA ASP A 137 10.00 17.82 14.76
C ASP A 137 10.37 17.33 16.16
N ALA A 138 10.97 16.14 16.25
CA ALA A 138 11.42 15.57 17.51
C ALA A 138 12.80 14.93 17.39
N PRO A 139 13.68 15.10 18.39
CA PRO A 139 15.01 14.52 18.37
C PRO A 139 14.98 13.03 18.77
N LEU A 140 15.79 12.22 18.08
CA LEU A 140 16.09 10.85 18.45
C LEU A 140 17.60 10.63 18.44
N THR A 141 18.17 10.10 19.53
CA THR A 141 19.61 9.87 19.64
C THR A 141 20.00 8.59 18.94
N LEU A 142 20.97 8.65 18.01
CA LEU A 142 21.60 7.50 17.38
C LEU A 142 22.92 7.17 18.08
N THR A 143 23.05 5.92 18.52
CA THR A 143 24.22 5.38 19.22
C THR A 143 24.73 4.14 18.48
N LEU A 144 26.01 4.12 18.17
CA LEU A 144 26.66 3.00 17.46
C LEU A 144 27.80 2.45 18.34
N LYS A 145 27.81 1.13 18.58
CA LYS A 145 28.81 0.47 19.46
C LYS A 145 28.90 1.15 20.84
N GLY A 146 27.77 1.54 21.41
CA GLY A 146 27.69 2.24 22.71
C GLY A 146 28.17 3.70 22.71
N LYS A 147 28.51 4.27 21.55
CA LYS A 147 28.91 5.69 21.44
C LYS A 147 27.83 6.46 20.68
N ARG A 148 27.35 7.56 21.28
CA ARG A 148 26.48 8.52 20.58
C ARG A 148 27.23 9.07 19.36
N VAL A 149 26.60 9.04 18.20
CA VAL A 149 27.19 9.53 16.95
C VAL A 149 26.45 10.72 16.37
N SER A 150 25.13 10.78 16.55
CA SER A 150 24.31 11.89 16.06
C SER A 150 22.98 11.99 16.82
N THR A 151 22.28 13.06 16.56
CA THR A 151 20.86 13.19 16.84
C THR A 151 20.14 13.24 15.49
N LEU A 152 19.18 12.39 15.31
CA LEU A 152 18.25 12.42 14.18
C LEU A 152 17.15 13.43 14.52
N THR A 153 16.68 14.14 13.53
CA THR A 153 15.46 14.95 13.65
C THR A 153 14.37 14.20 12.92
N LEU A 154 13.49 13.54 13.67
CA LEU A 154 12.29 12.94 13.13
C LEU A 154 11.27 14.04 12.86
N THR A 155 10.45 13.85 11.81
CA THR A 155 9.36 14.78 11.50
C THR A 155 8.06 14.04 11.28
N SER A 156 6.92 14.61 11.66
CA SER A 156 5.61 14.11 11.27
C SER A 156 4.95 14.93 10.15
N LYS A 157 5.74 15.75 9.47
CA LYS A 157 5.29 16.63 8.39
C LYS A 157 4.61 15.89 7.23
N TYR A 158 5.03 14.66 6.95
CA TYR A 158 4.51 13.83 5.86
C TYR A 158 3.58 12.72 6.36
N SER A 159 3.46 12.57 7.66
CA SER A 159 2.54 11.67 8.35
C SER A 159 1.24 12.37 8.72
N TRP A 160 0.33 11.66 9.41
CA TRP A 160 -0.95 12.18 9.90
C TRP A 160 -1.80 12.80 8.79
N LEU A 161 -2.01 12.02 7.71
CA LEU A 161 -2.91 12.41 6.65
C LEU A 161 -4.36 12.25 7.13
N TYR A 162 -5.11 13.31 7.01
CA TYR A 162 -6.51 13.40 7.44
C TYR A 162 -7.45 13.29 6.26
N ASN A 163 -8.70 12.97 6.59
CA ASN A 163 -9.77 12.74 5.63
C ASN A 163 -9.57 11.50 4.77
N GLN A 164 -10.47 11.24 3.88
CA GLN A 164 -10.55 9.97 3.21
C GLN A 164 -10.28 10.01 1.74
N TYR A 165 -10.30 11.15 1.20
CA TYR A 165 -10.04 11.43 -0.19
C TYR A 165 -9.55 12.87 -0.26
N GLN A 166 -8.52 13.07 -1.06
CA GLN A 166 -7.68 14.25 -1.02
C GLN A 166 -7.14 14.45 0.41
N PHE A 167 -6.20 13.56 0.77
CA PHE A 167 -5.56 13.57 2.08
C PHE A 167 -4.74 14.82 2.25
N SER A 168 -4.79 15.42 3.43
CA SER A 168 -3.96 16.55 3.82
C SER A 168 -3.42 16.34 5.22
N ASN A 169 -2.26 16.88 5.51
CA ASN A 169 -1.75 16.94 6.88
C ASN A 169 -2.34 18.12 7.69
N ASP A 170 -3.29 18.87 7.13
CA ASP A 170 -4.11 19.84 7.83
C ASP A 170 -5.44 19.21 8.25
N PRO A 171 -5.69 18.98 9.57
CA PRO A 171 -6.96 18.42 10.04
C PRO A 171 -8.15 19.36 9.80
N ASN A 172 -7.92 20.63 9.50
CA ASN A 172 -8.95 21.62 9.21
C ASN A 172 -9.10 21.90 7.72
N ALA A 173 -8.27 21.30 6.88
CA ALA A 173 -8.51 21.30 5.45
C ALA A 173 -9.92 20.75 5.24
N GLY A 174 -10.85 21.62 4.86
CA GLY A 174 -12.30 21.30 4.79
C GLY A 174 -12.54 20.03 3.99
N PRO A 175 -13.68 19.36 4.22
CA PRO A 175 -14.01 18.18 3.44
C PRO A 175 -14.05 18.59 1.97
N ILE A 176 -13.06 18.15 1.24
CA ILE A 176 -13.02 18.28 -0.22
C ILE A 176 -14.12 17.38 -0.82
N HIS A 177 -14.66 16.47 0.01
CA HIS A 177 -15.85 15.69 -0.29
C HIS A 177 -17.08 16.19 0.44
N PRO A 178 -18.26 16.07 -0.21
CA PRO A 178 -19.53 16.42 0.40
C PRO A 178 -19.74 15.64 1.72
N ASP A 179 -20.34 16.26 2.70
CA ASP A 179 -20.66 15.72 4.02
C ASP A 179 -21.36 14.35 4.03
N TRP A 180 -22.02 13.97 2.92
CA TRP A 180 -22.71 12.69 2.81
C TRP A 180 -21.77 11.47 2.88
N TRP A 181 -20.55 11.60 2.42
CA TRP A 181 -19.56 10.53 2.46
C TRP A 181 -19.15 10.17 3.89
N ILE A 182 -19.04 11.15 4.76
CA ILE A 182 -18.74 10.95 6.18
C ILE A 182 -19.96 10.41 6.91
N THR A 183 -21.15 10.97 6.64
CA THR A 183 -22.40 10.57 7.28
C THR A 183 -22.88 9.17 6.87
N GLU A 184 -22.69 8.74 5.64
CA GLU A 184 -23.01 7.37 5.24
C GLU A 184 -22.11 6.36 5.94
N ARG A 185 -20.83 6.65 6.13
CA ARG A 185 -19.91 5.77 6.85
C ARG A 185 -20.24 5.64 8.34
N ASP A 186 -20.60 6.73 9.00
CA ASP A 186 -21.04 6.66 10.38
C ASP A 186 -22.32 5.83 10.54
N ALA A 187 -23.24 5.92 9.57
CA ALA A 187 -24.43 5.09 9.54
C ALA A 187 -24.11 3.58 9.33
N TRP A 188 -23.06 3.28 8.57
CA TRP A 188 -22.65 1.91 8.30
C TRP A 188 -21.96 1.26 9.48
N PHE A 189 -21.14 2.00 10.20
CA PHE A 189 -20.49 1.48 11.40
C PHE A 189 -21.42 1.39 12.61
N GLY A 190 -22.60 2.02 12.54
CA GLY A 190 -23.57 2.01 13.65
C GLY A 190 -23.04 2.66 14.94
N THR A 191 -21.97 3.42 14.85
CA THR A 191 -21.29 3.99 16.02
C THR A 191 -21.98 5.27 16.50
N GLY A 192 -22.73 5.97 15.65
CA GLY A 192 -23.30 7.28 15.92
C GLY A 192 -22.24 8.36 16.22
N ILE A 193 -20.98 8.07 15.88
CA ILE A 193 -19.86 8.98 16.10
C ILE A 193 -19.60 9.70 14.79
N THR A 194 -19.85 10.99 14.78
CA THR A 194 -19.35 11.85 13.72
C THR A 194 -17.84 11.97 13.88
N ILE A 195 -17.09 11.37 12.98
CA ILE A 195 -15.63 11.46 12.99
C ILE A 195 -15.24 12.50 11.93
N PRO A 196 -15.07 13.77 12.31
CA PRO A 196 -14.77 14.84 11.35
C PRO A 196 -13.40 14.67 10.72
N PHE A 197 -12.45 14.04 11.43
CA PHE A 197 -11.08 13.89 10.98
C PHE A 197 -10.61 12.47 11.26
N ARG A 198 -10.18 11.78 10.23
CA ARG A 198 -9.57 10.45 10.37
C ARG A 198 -8.14 10.56 9.92
N PRO A 199 -7.18 10.42 10.82
CA PRO A 199 -5.81 10.22 10.37
C PRO A 199 -5.76 8.88 9.63
N MET A 200 -5.26 8.96 8.40
CA MET A 200 -5.21 7.83 7.49
C MET A 200 -3.85 7.17 7.50
N HIS A 201 -2.84 7.86 8.01
CA HIS A 201 -1.46 7.48 7.91
C HIS A 201 -0.64 8.11 9.03
N PHE A 202 0.25 7.34 9.67
CA PHE A 202 0.97 7.76 10.87
C PHE A 202 2.49 7.65 10.75
N TYR A 203 3.01 6.91 9.79
CA TYR A 203 4.44 6.57 9.71
C TYR A 203 5.16 7.37 8.63
N ASP A 204 6.46 7.53 8.83
CA ASP A 204 7.39 8.11 7.88
C ASP A 204 8.74 7.40 7.97
N GLU A 205 9.63 7.61 7.01
CA GLU A 205 10.94 6.99 6.96
C GLU A 205 12.06 8.01 6.87
N GLN A 206 13.15 7.75 7.59
CA GLN A 206 14.35 8.59 7.55
C GLN A 206 15.59 7.79 7.18
N ARG A 207 16.28 8.23 6.13
CA ARG A 207 17.55 7.66 5.65
C ARG A 207 18.74 8.35 6.28
N VAL A 208 19.74 7.57 6.71
CA VAL A 208 20.95 8.10 7.36
C VAL A 208 22.19 7.34 6.92
N LEU A 209 23.21 8.05 6.41
CA LEU A 209 24.55 7.51 6.19
C LEU A 209 25.33 7.55 7.52
N LEU A 210 25.92 6.40 7.92
CA LEU A 210 26.61 6.27 9.21
C LEU A 210 28.08 6.74 9.20
N GLY A 211 28.55 7.28 8.08
CA GLY A 211 29.89 7.81 7.92
C GLY A 211 31.02 6.76 7.81
N LYS A 212 30.80 5.54 8.26
CA LYS A 212 31.69 4.38 8.09
C LYS A 212 30.92 3.08 8.14
N THR A 213 31.55 2.00 7.72
CA THR A 213 30.97 0.65 7.84
C THR A 213 31.10 0.14 9.27
N TYR A 214 30.02 -0.44 9.78
CA TYR A 214 29.93 -1.22 11.01
C TYR A 214 29.77 -2.68 10.65
N ASP A 215 30.32 -3.56 11.48
CA ASP A 215 30.42 -4.99 11.18
C ASP A 215 29.24 -5.79 11.77
N LYS A 216 29.04 -7.00 11.27
CA LYS A 216 28.14 -7.96 11.89
C LYS A 216 28.40 -8.09 13.38
N GLY A 217 27.34 -8.05 14.19
CA GLY A 217 27.38 -8.08 15.66
C GLY A 217 27.50 -6.70 16.32
N ASP A 218 27.80 -5.66 15.58
CA ASP A 218 27.77 -4.29 16.12
C ASP A 218 26.34 -3.87 16.48
N LYS A 219 26.24 -3.04 17.50
CA LYS A 219 24.97 -2.53 18.00
C LYS A 219 24.64 -1.16 17.42
N VAL A 220 23.40 -1.02 16.94
CA VAL A 220 22.79 0.23 16.49
C VAL A 220 21.60 0.51 17.38
N ARG A 221 21.66 1.59 18.16
CA ARG A 221 20.61 1.96 19.09
C ARG A 221 20.03 3.32 18.74
N VAL A 222 18.71 3.40 18.75
CA VAL A 222 17.96 4.66 18.78
C VAL A 222 17.32 4.81 20.15
N SER A 223 17.32 6.03 20.70
CA SER A 223 16.79 6.30 22.03
C SER A 223 16.24 7.70 22.16
N VAL A 224 15.21 7.87 22.98
CA VAL A 224 14.61 9.17 23.29
C VAL A 224 15.58 9.97 24.17
N PRO A 225 16.01 11.19 23.74
CA PRO A 225 16.87 12.02 24.55
C PRO A 225 16.08 12.77 25.64
N GLU A 226 16.79 13.27 26.67
CA GLU A 226 16.23 14.23 27.59
C GLU A 226 15.78 15.50 26.84
N GLY A 227 14.62 16.02 27.22
CA GLY A 227 14.04 17.22 26.60
C GLY A 227 13.45 17.00 25.20
N THR A 228 13.04 15.76 24.88
CA THR A 228 12.26 15.49 23.65
C THR A 228 10.99 16.35 23.61
N THR A 229 10.61 16.74 22.40
CA THR A 229 9.38 17.50 22.15
C THR A 229 8.17 16.62 21.88
N ALA A 230 8.39 15.35 21.52
CA ALA A 230 7.33 14.39 21.27
C ALA A 230 6.89 13.70 22.57
N ALA A 231 5.59 13.54 22.75
CA ALA A 231 5.03 12.81 23.89
C ALA A 231 5.35 11.31 23.84
N TRP A 232 5.55 10.79 22.64
CA TRP A 232 5.95 9.41 22.36
C TRP A 232 6.67 9.32 21.01
N THR A 233 7.46 8.28 20.86
CA THR A 233 8.08 7.90 19.58
C THR A 233 7.81 6.42 19.35
N ILE A 234 7.35 6.05 18.18
CA ILE A 234 7.24 4.66 17.77
C ILE A 234 8.38 4.34 16.81
N VAL A 235 9.01 3.21 17.04
CA VAL A 235 9.98 2.61 16.14
C VAL A 235 9.37 1.32 15.62
N ASP A 236 9.19 1.24 14.32
CA ASP A 236 8.63 0.09 13.63
C ASP A 236 9.74 -0.88 13.21
N LEU A 237 10.55 -0.47 12.28
CA LEU A 237 11.66 -1.28 11.76
C LEU A 237 12.88 -0.41 11.42
N MET A 238 13.98 -1.09 11.13
CA MET A 238 15.19 -0.44 10.60
C MET A 238 15.81 -1.31 9.51
N ASP A 239 15.98 -0.71 8.32
CA ASP A 239 16.73 -1.31 7.24
C ASP A 239 18.22 -1.00 7.39
N PHE A 240 19.07 -1.99 7.20
CA PHE A 240 20.52 -1.87 7.25
C PHE A 240 21.14 -2.17 5.90
N GLU A 241 21.80 -1.18 5.31
CA GLU A 241 22.41 -1.31 3.98
C GLU A 241 23.91 -1.06 4.01
N LYS A 242 24.63 -1.80 3.15
CA LYS A 242 26.02 -1.50 2.83
C LYS A 242 26.09 -0.76 1.51
N VAL A 243 26.02 0.55 1.58
CA VAL A 243 26.06 1.47 0.44
C VAL A 243 27.48 1.56 -0.11
N SER A 244 27.63 1.42 -1.42
CA SER A 244 28.89 1.66 -2.11
C SER A 244 29.26 3.14 -2.12
N PRO A 245 30.54 3.50 -2.20
CA PRO A 245 30.94 4.90 -2.41
C PRO A 245 30.30 5.50 -3.67
N PRO A 246 30.11 6.83 -3.71
CA PRO A 246 29.50 7.46 -4.88
C PRO A 246 30.36 7.26 -6.13
N VAL A 247 29.69 7.06 -7.25
CA VAL A 247 30.34 7.11 -8.55
C VAL A 247 30.85 8.54 -8.76
N ARG A 248 32.16 8.69 -9.00
CA ARG A 248 32.77 10.01 -9.12
C ARG A 248 32.66 10.62 -10.52
N ASN A 249 32.60 9.77 -11.51
CA ASN A 249 32.50 10.17 -12.92
C ASN A 249 31.94 9.00 -13.74
N ALA A 250 31.04 9.31 -14.67
CA ALA A 250 30.58 8.34 -15.65
C ALA A 250 31.34 8.52 -16.97
N PRO A 251 31.91 7.45 -17.56
CA PRO A 251 32.57 7.55 -18.88
C PRO A 251 31.61 8.11 -19.93
N HIS A 252 32.14 8.88 -20.86
CA HIS A 252 31.35 9.49 -21.96
C HIS A 252 30.17 10.33 -21.52
N SER A 253 30.29 11.04 -20.39
CA SER A 253 29.22 11.88 -19.85
C SER A 253 29.51 13.38 -20.02
N VAL A 254 28.43 14.14 -19.81
CA VAL A 254 28.42 15.57 -19.57
C VAL A 254 27.94 15.76 -18.14
N SER A 255 28.67 16.50 -17.33
CA SER A 255 28.27 16.76 -15.94
C SER A 255 27.32 17.96 -15.87
N VAL A 256 26.26 17.87 -15.06
CA VAL A 256 25.36 19.00 -14.80
C VAL A 256 26.08 20.18 -14.11
N LEU A 257 27.20 19.91 -13.41
CA LEU A 257 28.01 20.95 -12.79
C LEU A 257 28.71 21.86 -13.82
N ASP A 258 28.99 21.34 -15.02
CA ASP A 258 29.58 22.15 -16.11
C ASP A 258 28.61 23.21 -16.63
N PHE A 259 27.31 23.12 -16.24
CA PHE A 259 26.25 24.04 -16.65
C PHE A 259 25.71 24.85 -15.45
N GLY A 260 26.37 24.77 -14.30
CA GLY A 260 26.01 25.60 -13.13
C GLY A 260 24.98 24.99 -12.18
N ALA A 261 24.71 23.67 -12.26
CA ALA A 261 23.88 23.01 -11.25
C ALA A 261 24.52 23.15 -9.85
N ASP A 262 23.68 23.40 -8.83
CA ASP A 262 24.13 23.60 -7.46
C ASP A 262 23.97 22.30 -6.63
N PRO A 263 25.07 21.59 -6.32
CA PRO A 263 25.02 20.36 -5.53
C PRO A 263 24.72 20.55 -4.04
N THR A 264 24.58 21.79 -3.59
CA THR A 264 24.23 22.12 -2.19
C THR A 264 22.73 22.24 -1.96
N GLY A 265 21.94 22.32 -3.05
CA GLY A 265 20.48 22.49 -3.00
C GLY A 265 20.03 23.92 -2.61
N ALA A 266 20.93 24.90 -2.63
CA ALA A 266 20.60 26.28 -2.30
C ALA A 266 19.97 27.05 -3.47
N ALA A 267 20.25 26.62 -4.72
CA ALA A 267 19.71 27.22 -5.93
C ALA A 267 19.03 26.16 -6.81
N ASP A 268 18.05 26.61 -7.61
CA ASP A 268 17.36 25.76 -8.59
C ASP A 268 18.34 25.31 -9.68
N SER A 269 18.40 24.02 -9.91
CA SER A 269 19.28 23.37 -10.88
C SER A 269 18.56 22.90 -12.16
N ALA A 270 17.26 23.17 -12.31
CA ALA A 270 16.46 22.66 -13.42
C ALA A 270 17.01 23.11 -14.79
N ASP A 271 17.32 24.40 -14.95
CA ASP A 271 17.87 24.93 -16.20
C ASP A 271 19.25 24.38 -16.53
N ALA A 272 20.08 24.14 -15.51
CA ALA A 272 21.40 23.52 -15.68
C ALA A 272 21.29 22.05 -16.12
N ILE A 273 20.31 21.32 -15.59
CA ILE A 273 20.02 19.94 -16.02
C ILE A 273 19.54 19.93 -17.48
N ASP A 274 18.63 20.81 -17.87
CA ASP A 274 18.16 20.92 -19.28
C ASP A 274 19.29 21.26 -20.22
N ALA A 275 20.18 22.20 -19.85
CA ALA A 275 21.33 22.55 -20.64
C ALA A 275 22.33 21.39 -20.81
N ALA A 276 22.50 20.59 -19.75
CA ALA A 276 23.30 19.36 -19.79
C ALA A 276 22.68 18.29 -20.69
N ILE A 277 21.35 18.11 -20.65
CA ILE A 277 20.61 17.24 -21.56
C ILE A 277 20.83 17.63 -23.00
N ALA A 278 20.62 18.89 -23.35
CA ALA A 278 20.82 19.40 -24.69
C ALA A 278 22.27 19.19 -25.17
N ALA A 279 23.26 19.47 -24.33
CA ALA A 279 24.67 19.26 -24.64
C ALA A 279 25.05 17.79 -24.79
N ALA A 280 24.46 16.90 -23.98
CA ALA A 280 24.67 15.47 -24.06
C ALA A 280 24.12 14.90 -25.36
N LYS A 281 22.90 15.24 -25.75
CA LYS A 281 22.28 14.87 -27.03
C LYS A 281 23.14 15.33 -28.23
N ALA A 282 23.59 16.57 -28.24
CA ALA A 282 24.43 17.12 -29.33
C ALA A 282 25.78 16.40 -29.48
N LYS A 283 26.27 15.73 -28.44
CA LYS A 283 27.58 15.06 -28.41
C LYS A 283 27.49 13.53 -28.38
N GLY A 284 26.29 12.96 -28.43
CA GLY A 284 26.08 11.51 -28.25
C GLY A 284 26.60 10.98 -26.90
N LYS A 285 26.39 11.75 -25.83
CA LYS A 285 26.86 11.45 -24.48
C LYS A 285 25.69 11.27 -23.51
N ILE A 286 25.97 10.71 -22.34
CA ILE A 286 25.03 10.65 -21.23
C ILE A 286 25.13 11.89 -20.34
N VAL A 287 24.07 12.21 -19.61
CA VAL A 287 24.08 13.20 -18.53
C VAL A 287 24.51 12.52 -17.24
N PHE A 288 25.47 13.11 -16.53
CA PHE A 288 25.88 12.65 -15.21
C PHE A 288 25.56 13.71 -14.16
N ILE A 289 24.85 13.26 -13.10
CA ILE A 289 24.54 14.09 -11.94
C ILE A 289 25.41 13.59 -10.77
N PRO A 290 26.51 14.32 -10.42
CA PRO A 290 27.39 13.94 -9.32
C PRO A 290 26.70 13.88 -7.96
N ALA A 291 27.41 13.40 -6.93
CA ALA A 291 26.93 13.41 -5.57
C ALA A 291 26.63 14.86 -5.11
N GLY A 292 25.46 15.04 -4.52
CA GLY A 292 24.93 16.33 -4.04
C GLY A 292 23.42 16.30 -3.91
N THR A 293 22.88 17.34 -3.31
CA THR A 293 21.43 17.61 -3.30
C THR A 293 21.16 18.75 -4.28
N TYR A 294 20.28 18.50 -5.24
CA TYR A 294 19.95 19.46 -6.30
C TYR A 294 18.49 19.87 -6.17
N GLN A 295 18.25 21.14 -5.89
CA GLN A 295 16.89 21.67 -5.89
C GLN A 295 16.36 21.73 -7.32
N VAL A 296 15.15 21.21 -7.55
CA VAL A 296 14.47 21.21 -8.84
C VAL A 296 13.02 21.59 -8.62
N ASN A 297 12.60 22.74 -9.18
CA ASN A 297 11.32 23.36 -8.88
C ASN A 297 10.30 23.22 -10.03
N ARG A 298 10.55 22.36 -10.99
CA ARG A 298 9.68 22.03 -12.11
C ARG A 298 10.00 20.65 -12.67
N HIS A 299 9.16 20.13 -13.52
CA HIS A 299 9.46 18.90 -14.25
C HIS A 299 10.63 19.10 -15.22
N ILE A 300 11.48 18.10 -15.29
CA ILE A 300 12.49 17.93 -16.34
C ILE A 300 11.91 17.04 -17.43
N VAL A 301 11.70 17.60 -18.62
CA VAL A 301 11.19 16.81 -19.75
C VAL A 301 12.34 16.03 -20.38
N VAL A 302 12.17 14.72 -20.46
CA VAL A 302 13.20 13.78 -20.95
C VAL A 302 12.73 13.07 -22.22
N ASP A 303 13.62 12.96 -23.21
CA ASP A 303 13.38 12.29 -24.47
C ASP A 303 14.71 11.96 -25.14
N ASP A 304 14.94 10.74 -25.59
CA ASP A 304 16.18 10.26 -26.20
C ASP A 304 17.40 10.70 -25.36
N VAL A 305 17.45 10.27 -24.10
CA VAL A 305 18.48 10.68 -23.15
C VAL A 305 18.76 9.63 -22.08
N THR A 306 20.01 9.46 -21.75
CA THR A 306 20.44 8.70 -20.57
C THR A 306 20.91 9.67 -19.49
N ILE A 307 20.31 9.57 -18.29
CA ILE A 307 20.66 10.33 -17.08
C ILE A 307 21.10 9.37 -15.98
N LYS A 308 22.27 9.59 -15.44
CA LYS A 308 22.83 8.73 -14.39
C LYS A 308 23.32 9.55 -13.20
N GLY A 309 22.85 9.17 -12.01
CA GLY A 309 23.35 9.71 -10.74
C GLY A 309 24.59 8.98 -10.23
N ALA A 310 25.17 9.50 -9.15
CA ALA A 310 26.31 8.92 -8.45
C ALA A 310 25.90 7.75 -7.52
N GLY A 311 24.63 7.44 -7.42
CA GLY A 311 23.99 6.47 -6.55
C GLY A 311 22.81 7.11 -5.81
N ASN A 312 21.76 6.34 -5.54
CA ASN A 312 20.52 6.87 -4.93
C ASN A 312 20.64 7.28 -3.44
N TRP A 313 21.79 7.04 -2.83
CA TRP A 313 22.17 7.59 -1.53
C TRP A 313 23.00 8.89 -1.65
N TRP A 314 23.47 9.21 -2.84
CA TRP A 314 24.45 10.27 -3.05
C TRP A 314 23.96 11.41 -3.93
N THR A 315 23.20 11.11 -4.98
CA THR A 315 22.55 12.11 -5.83
C THR A 315 21.11 12.20 -5.43
N ILE A 316 20.69 13.36 -4.91
CA ILE A 316 19.33 13.63 -4.45
C ILE A 316 18.76 14.77 -5.27
N ILE A 317 17.70 14.53 -5.99
CA ILE A 317 16.91 15.54 -6.71
C ILE A 317 15.75 15.91 -5.80
N LYS A 318 15.77 17.12 -5.27
CA LYS A 318 14.83 17.56 -4.25
C LYS A 318 13.80 18.53 -4.81
N GLY A 319 12.51 18.22 -4.60
CA GLY A 319 11.42 19.13 -4.90
C GLY A 319 11.33 20.29 -3.91
N HIS A 320 10.67 21.33 -4.31
CA HIS A 320 10.24 22.38 -3.39
C HIS A 320 8.90 22.02 -2.78
N GLU A 321 8.52 22.74 -1.74
CA GLU A 321 7.20 22.63 -1.15
C GLU A 321 6.13 22.93 -2.20
N VAL A 322 5.20 21.98 -2.37
CA VAL A 322 4.00 22.19 -3.17
C VAL A 322 3.01 22.92 -2.26
N ALA A 323 2.59 24.10 -2.65
CA ALA A 323 1.60 24.85 -1.89
C ALA A 323 0.29 24.03 -1.82
N LEU A 324 -0.34 24.03 -0.64
CA LEU A 324 -1.66 23.42 -0.42
C LEU A 324 -2.77 24.25 -1.07
N GLU A 325 -2.56 24.66 -2.29
CA GLU A 325 -3.51 25.49 -3.03
C GLU A 325 -4.16 24.64 -4.11
N SER A 326 -5.45 24.85 -4.26
CA SER A 326 -6.19 24.29 -5.40
C SER A 326 -5.46 24.57 -6.71
N PRO A 327 -5.69 23.77 -7.76
CA PRO A 327 -5.16 24.05 -9.09
C PRO A 327 -5.29 25.53 -9.40
N ALA A 328 -4.22 26.12 -9.93
CA ALA A 328 -4.23 27.54 -10.24
C ALA A 328 -5.51 27.91 -11.01
N ALA A 329 -6.04 29.10 -10.78
CA ALA A 329 -7.30 29.54 -11.36
C ALA A 329 -7.31 29.50 -12.90
N ASP A 330 -6.13 29.43 -13.51
CA ASP A 330 -5.93 29.27 -14.96
C ASP A 330 -5.97 27.80 -15.42
N GLY A 331 -6.19 26.83 -14.49
CA GLY A 331 -6.20 25.41 -14.79
C GLY A 331 -4.80 24.79 -14.99
N SER A 332 -3.74 25.52 -14.69
CA SER A 332 -2.39 24.94 -14.68
C SER A 332 -2.25 23.96 -13.50
N VAL A 333 -1.44 22.93 -13.71
CA VAL A 333 -1.17 21.91 -12.72
C VAL A 333 0.05 22.32 -11.90
N HIS A 334 -0.02 22.17 -10.58
CA HIS A 334 1.14 22.35 -9.72
C HIS A 334 2.25 21.38 -10.13
N THR A 335 3.41 21.89 -10.44
CA THR A 335 4.57 21.11 -10.80
C THR A 335 5.62 21.18 -9.71
N GLY A 336 6.05 20.00 -9.25
CA GLY A 336 7.16 19.84 -8.34
C GLY A 336 8.35 19.20 -9.03
N VAL A 337 9.21 18.54 -8.25
CA VAL A 337 10.28 17.71 -8.78
C VAL A 337 9.71 16.56 -9.63
N GLY A 338 10.42 16.18 -10.67
CA GLY A 338 10.08 14.97 -11.45
C GLY A 338 10.74 14.96 -12.83
N PHE A 339 10.90 13.74 -13.37
CA PHE A 339 11.37 13.50 -14.73
C PHE A 339 10.21 12.96 -15.58
N TYR A 340 9.85 13.69 -16.61
CA TYR A 340 8.64 13.39 -17.38
C TYR A 340 8.96 13.17 -18.85
N GLY A 341 8.43 12.09 -19.42
CA GLY A 341 8.25 11.98 -20.87
C GLY A 341 7.25 13.00 -21.36
N LYS A 342 7.28 13.29 -22.64
CA LYS A 342 6.24 14.08 -23.32
C LYS A 342 4.90 13.39 -23.17
N ASP A 343 3.83 14.17 -23.21
CA ASP A 343 2.50 13.58 -23.28
C ASP A 343 2.33 12.74 -24.54
N ALA A 344 1.58 11.65 -24.45
CA ALA A 344 1.32 10.76 -25.58
C ALA A 344 0.65 11.48 -26.76
N VAL A 345 -0.17 12.50 -26.49
CA VAL A 345 -0.78 13.35 -27.54
C VAL A 345 0.26 14.19 -28.32
N ASP A 346 1.41 14.44 -27.71
CA ASP A 346 2.56 15.12 -28.33
C ASP A 346 3.60 14.13 -28.88
N GLY A 347 3.22 12.87 -29.00
CA GLY A 347 4.01 11.78 -29.55
C GLY A 347 4.79 10.96 -28.53
N GLY A 348 4.73 11.31 -27.26
CA GLY A 348 5.48 10.64 -26.22
C GLY A 348 6.99 10.82 -26.33
N SER A 349 7.73 10.21 -25.43
CA SER A 349 9.19 10.10 -25.45
C SER A 349 9.64 8.68 -25.72
N SER A 350 10.87 8.51 -26.18
CA SER A 350 11.50 7.19 -26.36
C SER A 350 12.97 7.22 -25.96
N ASP A 351 13.57 6.04 -25.78
CA ASP A 351 15.00 5.87 -25.44
C ASP A 351 15.42 6.71 -24.21
N VAL A 352 14.58 6.71 -23.16
CA VAL A 352 14.86 7.38 -21.90
C VAL A 352 15.42 6.40 -20.90
N HIS A 353 16.63 6.66 -20.38
CA HIS A 353 17.26 5.81 -19.37
C HIS A 353 17.64 6.62 -18.13
N LEU A 354 16.87 6.46 -17.04
CA LEU A 354 17.12 7.13 -15.76
C LEU A 354 17.69 6.14 -14.75
N SER A 355 18.81 6.48 -14.08
CA SER A 355 19.39 5.53 -13.15
C SER A 355 20.17 6.14 -11.99
N ASN A 356 20.13 5.43 -10.83
CA ASN A 356 21.01 5.62 -9.68
C ASN A 356 20.98 7.03 -9.06
N PHE A 357 19.81 7.58 -8.82
CA PHE A 357 19.60 8.79 -8.02
C PHE A 357 18.31 8.68 -7.19
N ALA A 358 18.18 9.55 -6.21
CA ALA A 358 16.95 9.70 -5.45
C ALA A 358 16.15 10.91 -5.91
N ILE A 359 14.82 10.80 -5.80
CA ILE A 359 13.86 11.91 -5.94
C ILE A 359 13.18 12.07 -4.59
N GLU A 360 13.31 13.26 -4.01
CA GLU A 360 12.71 13.64 -2.74
C GLU A 360 11.71 14.77 -2.97
N GLY A 361 10.41 14.45 -2.87
CA GLY A 361 9.34 15.43 -2.98
C GLY A 361 9.10 16.20 -1.67
N ASP A 362 8.12 17.07 -1.68
CA ASP A 362 7.60 17.77 -0.50
C ASP A 362 6.05 17.80 -0.52
N VAL A 363 5.44 16.69 -0.93
CA VAL A 363 3.99 16.57 -1.10
C VAL A 363 3.36 16.14 0.21
N ARG A 364 2.41 16.93 0.71
CA ARG A 364 1.71 16.72 1.98
C ARG A 364 0.20 16.62 1.83
N GLU A 365 -0.26 16.77 0.60
CA GLU A 365 -1.67 16.74 0.24
C GLU A 365 -1.85 15.98 -1.07
N ARG A 366 -2.89 15.16 -1.13
CA ARG A 366 -3.27 14.48 -2.36
C ARG A 366 -4.26 15.34 -3.13
N ILE A 367 -3.81 15.93 -4.22
CA ILE A 367 -4.66 16.58 -5.22
C ILE A 367 -4.56 15.76 -6.50
N ASP A 368 -5.65 15.08 -6.86
CA ASP A 368 -5.61 14.10 -7.95
C ASP A 368 -5.27 14.71 -9.31
N THR A 369 -5.61 15.97 -9.53
CA THR A 369 -5.28 16.70 -10.77
C THR A 369 -3.83 17.14 -10.85
N ASP A 370 -3.11 17.19 -9.72
CA ASP A 370 -1.73 17.65 -9.70
C ASP A 370 -0.78 16.60 -10.25
N GLN A 371 0.23 17.03 -11.00
CA GLN A 371 1.27 16.18 -11.57
C GLN A 371 2.58 16.33 -10.77
N VAL A 372 2.54 15.99 -9.48
CA VAL A 372 3.69 16.06 -8.56
C VAL A 372 4.27 14.66 -8.29
N ASN A 373 4.55 13.94 -9.36
CA ASN A 373 5.04 12.56 -9.34
C ASN A 373 6.57 12.54 -9.54
N GLY A 374 7.22 11.49 -9.07
CA GLY A 374 8.67 11.34 -9.24
C GLY A 374 9.08 11.15 -10.72
N VAL A 375 8.40 10.26 -11.42
CA VAL A 375 8.55 10.03 -12.86
C VAL A 375 7.17 9.95 -13.49
N GLY A 376 7.00 10.48 -14.70
CA GLY A 376 5.69 10.45 -15.36
C GLY A 376 5.75 10.59 -16.88
N GLY A 377 4.55 10.69 -17.49
CA GLY A 377 4.40 10.84 -18.95
C GLY A 377 4.51 9.54 -19.73
N ALA A 378 4.64 9.62 -21.05
CA ALA A 378 4.79 8.47 -21.94
C ALA A 378 6.26 8.26 -22.34
N MET A 379 6.79 7.04 -22.12
CA MET A 379 8.20 6.71 -22.37
C MET A 379 8.31 5.32 -22.99
N SER A 380 8.37 5.22 -24.31
CA SER A 380 8.61 3.96 -25.02
C SER A 380 10.10 3.58 -25.03
N ASP A 381 10.41 2.29 -25.18
CA ASP A 381 11.78 1.77 -25.29
C ASP A 381 12.73 2.28 -24.17
N SER A 382 12.21 2.38 -22.96
CA SER A 382 12.84 3.12 -21.87
C SER A 382 13.15 2.27 -20.66
N THR A 383 14.08 2.75 -19.81
CA THR A 383 14.48 2.03 -18.59
C THR A 383 14.61 2.99 -17.41
N ILE A 384 13.97 2.62 -16.29
CA ILE A 384 14.14 3.25 -14.98
C ILE A 384 14.82 2.23 -14.07
N ASP A 385 16.01 2.54 -13.54
CA ASP A 385 16.83 1.54 -12.84
C ASP A 385 17.51 2.11 -11.57
N GLY A 386 17.20 1.55 -10.42
CA GLY A 386 17.87 1.87 -9.16
C GLY A 386 17.57 3.26 -8.62
N LEU A 387 16.39 3.80 -8.86
CA LEU A 387 15.92 5.02 -8.22
C LEU A 387 15.48 4.77 -6.78
N TYR A 388 15.45 5.84 -5.98
CA TYR A 388 14.76 5.91 -4.70
C TYR A 388 13.84 7.13 -4.73
N ILE A 389 12.55 6.92 -4.54
CA ILE A 389 11.53 7.99 -4.65
C ILE A 389 10.72 8.02 -3.36
N HIS A 390 10.59 9.21 -2.75
CA HIS A 390 9.74 9.40 -1.60
C HIS A 390 9.13 10.81 -1.53
N HIS A 391 8.07 10.95 -0.72
CA HIS A 391 7.34 12.21 -0.50
C HIS A 391 6.84 12.89 -1.78
N THR A 392 6.57 12.11 -2.81
CA THR A 392 5.83 12.56 -4.01
C THR A 392 4.37 12.13 -3.89
N LYS A 393 3.48 12.62 -4.78
CA LYS A 393 2.11 12.11 -4.82
C LYS A 393 2.09 10.67 -5.32
N VAL A 394 2.64 10.44 -6.50
CA VAL A 394 2.86 9.11 -7.07
C VAL A 394 4.35 8.91 -7.30
N GLY A 395 4.87 7.71 -7.08
CA GLY A 395 6.27 7.42 -7.41
C GLY A 395 6.49 7.50 -8.92
N LEU A 396 5.78 6.67 -9.70
CA LEU A 396 5.90 6.58 -11.14
C LEU A 396 4.49 6.51 -11.78
N TRP A 397 4.13 7.54 -12.57
CA TRP A 397 2.83 7.62 -13.23
C TRP A 397 3.00 7.66 -14.75
N PHE A 398 2.80 6.52 -15.40
CA PHE A 398 2.94 6.40 -16.86
C PHE A 398 1.59 6.50 -17.53
N ASP A 399 1.45 7.51 -18.39
CA ASP A 399 0.22 7.82 -19.11
C ASP A 399 0.41 7.58 -20.61
N GLY A 400 0.11 6.37 -21.05
CA GLY A 400 0.28 5.94 -22.44
C GLY A 400 -0.71 6.60 -23.43
N PRO A 401 -0.70 6.16 -24.69
CA PRO A 401 -0.06 4.94 -25.19
C PRO A 401 1.47 4.98 -25.21
N MET A 402 2.08 3.89 -24.80
CA MET A 402 3.53 3.67 -24.80
C MET A 402 3.86 2.18 -24.81
N ASP A 403 5.09 1.83 -25.21
CA ASP A 403 5.52 0.46 -25.38
C ASP A 403 6.92 0.20 -24.84
N ASN A 404 7.18 -1.00 -24.32
CA ASN A 404 8.51 -1.49 -23.96
C ASN A 404 9.23 -0.62 -22.90
N LEU A 405 8.56 -0.35 -21.76
CA LEU A 405 9.19 0.23 -20.57
C LEU A 405 9.66 -0.84 -19.61
N THR A 406 10.87 -0.70 -19.05
CA THR A 406 11.36 -1.49 -17.93
C THR A 406 11.62 -0.62 -16.71
N VAL A 407 10.96 -0.93 -15.59
CA VAL A 407 11.27 -0.37 -14.27
C VAL A 407 11.86 -1.48 -13.41
N ARG A 408 13.04 -1.25 -12.81
CA ARG A 408 13.69 -2.27 -12.00
C ARG A 408 14.58 -1.70 -10.89
N ASN A 409 14.83 -2.52 -9.88
CA ASN A 409 15.71 -2.19 -8.75
C ASN A 409 15.35 -0.84 -8.08
N THR A 410 14.10 -0.41 -8.23
CA THR A 410 13.61 0.91 -7.81
C THR A 410 12.88 0.77 -6.48
N ILE A 411 13.10 1.73 -5.59
CA ILE A 411 12.47 1.80 -4.28
C ILE A 411 11.56 3.02 -4.27
N VAL A 412 10.28 2.83 -3.92
CA VAL A 412 9.33 3.91 -3.71
C VAL A 412 8.70 3.75 -2.33
N VAL A 413 8.84 4.78 -1.51
CA VAL A 413 8.30 4.77 -0.13
C VAL A 413 7.64 6.11 0.20
N ASP A 414 6.71 6.08 1.16
CA ASP A 414 6.06 7.29 1.71
C ASP A 414 5.50 8.23 0.63
N VAL A 415 4.78 7.67 -0.33
CA VAL A 415 4.02 8.41 -1.33
C VAL A 415 2.53 8.42 -0.98
N ILE A 416 1.81 9.49 -1.29
CA ILE A 416 0.42 9.65 -0.82
C ILE A 416 -0.63 9.15 -1.82
N ALA A 417 -0.20 8.53 -2.93
CA ALA A 417 -1.00 7.76 -3.86
C ALA A 417 -0.22 6.51 -4.29
N ASP A 418 -0.33 6.07 -5.54
CA ASP A 418 0.31 4.84 -6.04
C ASP A 418 1.84 4.91 -5.99
N ALA A 419 2.50 3.78 -5.74
CA ALA A 419 3.95 3.72 -6.01
C ALA A 419 4.21 3.72 -7.52
N ILE A 420 3.47 2.91 -8.27
CA ILE A 420 3.53 2.90 -9.73
C ILE A 420 2.16 2.64 -10.35
N ASN A 421 1.83 3.39 -11.40
CA ASN A 421 0.63 3.16 -12.19
C ASN A 421 0.93 3.14 -13.69
N PHE A 422 0.54 2.07 -14.35
CA PHE A 422 0.44 1.98 -15.80
C PHE A 422 -0.96 2.41 -16.21
N ARG A 423 -1.15 3.71 -16.42
CA ARG A 423 -2.43 4.26 -16.83
C ARG A 423 -2.55 4.21 -18.33
N ARG A 424 -3.55 3.54 -18.85
CA ARG A 424 -3.97 3.37 -20.25
C ARG A 424 -2.86 3.12 -21.28
N GLY A 425 -3.08 2.17 -22.15
CA GLY A 425 -2.30 1.95 -23.38
C GLY A 425 -0.80 1.69 -23.14
N VAL A 426 -0.43 1.17 -21.98
CA VAL A 426 0.93 0.71 -21.69
C VAL A 426 1.04 -0.74 -22.13
N THR A 427 1.99 -1.04 -23.03
CA THR A 427 2.15 -2.37 -23.61
C THR A 427 3.57 -2.90 -23.47
N ASN A 428 3.72 -4.23 -23.45
CA ASN A 428 5.00 -4.96 -23.46
C ASN A 428 6.00 -4.46 -22.39
N SER A 429 5.48 -3.95 -21.27
CA SER A 429 6.26 -3.26 -20.24
C SER A 429 6.35 -4.10 -18.97
N ARG A 430 7.37 -3.83 -18.16
CA ARG A 430 7.59 -4.61 -16.95
C ARG A 430 8.09 -3.80 -15.78
N VAL A 431 7.70 -4.25 -14.58
CA VAL A 431 8.25 -3.79 -13.31
C VAL A 431 8.84 -5.01 -12.61
N GLU A 432 10.12 -4.97 -12.33
CA GLU A 432 10.80 -6.13 -11.75
C GLU A 432 11.77 -5.74 -10.64
N ASN A 433 11.95 -6.66 -9.69
CA ASN A 433 12.92 -6.53 -8.61
C ASN A 433 12.89 -5.16 -7.91
N SER A 434 11.69 -4.66 -7.64
CA SER A 434 11.47 -3.33 -7.05
C SER A 434 10.76 -3.44 -5.70
N PHE A 435 10.96 -2.44 -4.84
CA PHE A 435 10.45 -2.43 -3.49
C PHE A 435 9.56 -1.22 -3.24
N PHE A 436 8.38 -1.46 -2.69
CA PHE A 436 7.37 -0.44 -2.43
C PHE A 436 6.88 -0.55 -0.99
N ARG A 437 6.88 0.56 -0.25
CA ARG A 437 6.40 0.58 1.13
C ARG A 437 5.65 1.86 1.44
N ASN A 438 4.56 1.74 2.22
CA ASN A 438 3.85 2.89 2.75
C ASN A 438 3.26 3.80 1.66
N THR A 439 2.55 3.20 0.71
CA THR A 439 1.87 3.93 -0.37
C THR A 439 0.47 4.36 0.04
N GLY A 440 0.02 5.50 -0.44
CA GLY A 440 -1.28 6.06 -0.07
C GLY A 440 -2.45 5.58 -0.93
N ASP A 441 -2.22 4.70 -1.91
CA ASP A 441 -3.22 4.05 -2.76
C ASP A 441 -2.69 2.68 -3.18
N ASP A 442 -3.12 2.10 -4.31
CA ASP A 442 -2.56 0.85 -4.83
C ASP A 442 -1.03 0.96 -4.92
N ALA A 443 -0.28 0.01 -4.34
CA ALA A 443 1.16 0.12 -4.48
C ALA A 443 1.58 -0.04 -5.95
N MET A 444 0.98 -1.00 -6.65
CA MET A 444 1.23 -1.20 -8.09
C MET A 444 -0.10 -1.35 -8.83
N ALA A 445 -0.39 -0.45 -9.75
CA ALA A 445 -1.61 -0.49 -10.54
C ALA A 445 -1.33 -0.64 -12.05
N MET A 446 -2.16 -1.43 -12.74
CA MET A 446 -2.36 -1.38 -14.18
C MET A 446 -3.79 -0.92 -14.43
N TRP A 447 -3.97 0.33 -14.80
CA TRP A 447 -5.29 0.90 -15.04
C TRP A 447 -5.50 1.19 -16.52
N SER A 448 -6.17 0.28 -17.23
CA SER A 448 -6.57 0.45 -18.64
C SER A 448 -7.69 1.48 -18.75
N HIS A 449 -7.42 2.74 -18.39
CA HIS A 449 -8.42 3.80 -18.30
C HIS A 449 -9.00 4.15 -19.68
N ASN A 450 -10.28 3.87 -19.87
CA ASN A 450 -10.97 4.02 -21.16
C ASN A 450 -11.41 5.48 -21.41
N VAL A 451 -10.51 6.29 -21.91
CA VAL A 451 -10.75 7.72 -22.19
C VAL A 451 -10.34 8.14 -23.60
N SER A 452 -10.10 7.15 -24.47
CA SER A 452 -9.36 7.35 -25.71
C SER A 452 -9.97 8.35 -26.67
N THR A 453 -9.11 9.23 -27.13
CA THR A 453 -9.30 9.99 -28.36
C THR A 453 -8.24 9.69 -29.41
N VAL A 454 -7.25 8.83 -29.13
CA VAL A 454 -6.05 8.70 -29.98
C VAL A 454 -5.63 7.28 -30.33
N ALA A 455 -5.81 6.30 -29.47
CA ALA A 455 -5.42 4.91 -29.71
C ALA A 455 -6.10 4.01 -28.70
N THR A 456 -5.75 2.74 -28.68
CA THR A 456 -6.25 1.83 -27.66
C THR A 456 -5.77 2.26 -26.27
N ASP A 457 -6.69 2.34 -25.33
CA ASP A 457 -6.41 2.59 -23.91
C ASP A 457 -6.08 1.29 -23.16
N GLU A 458 -6.05 0.18 -23.86
CA GLU A 458 -5.89 -1.16 -23.27
C GLU A 458 -4.42 -1.40 -22.89
N ASN A 459 -4.18 -1.69 -21.61
CA ASN A 459 -2.89 -2.19 -21.13
C ASN A 459 -2.73 -3.65 -21.53
N ALA A 460 -1.63 -4.02 -22.19
CA ALA A 460 -1.46 -5.36 -22.70
C ALA A 460 -0.03 -5.91 -22.59
N ASN A 461 0.09 -7.21 -22.33
CA ASN A 461 1.37 -7.93 -22.26
C ASN A 461 2.35 -7.37 -21.22
N ASN A 462 1.84 -6.80 -20.13
CA ASN A 462 2.67 -6.24 -19.09
C ASN A 462 2.96 -7.28 -18.00
N VAL A 463 4.09 -7.11 -17.32
CA VAL A 463 4.56 -8.03 -16.29
C VAL A 463 4.98 -7.28 -15.04
N TYR A 464 4.42 -7.65 -13.88
CA TYR A 464 4.93 -7.28 -12.56
C TYR A 464 5.57 -8.51 -11.92
N ASP A 465 6.90 -8.50 -11.78
CA ASP A 465 7.66 -9.69 -11.41
C ASP A 465 8.70 -9.45 -10.32
N HIS A 466 8.77 -10.32 -9.31
CA HIS A 466 9.73 -10.24 -8.21
C HIS A 466 9.74 -8.88 -7.50
N ASN A 467 8.57 -8.30 -7.21
CA ASN A 467 8.47 -7.06 -6.42
C ASN A 467 8.05 -7.37 -4.99
N THR A 468 8.50 -6.55 -4.04
CA THR A 468 8.05 -6.59 -2.66
C THR A 468 7.26 -5.34 -2.32
N ILE A 469 6.07 -5.53 -1.79
CA ILE A 469 5.16 -4.48 -1.34
C ILE A 469 4.91 -4.67 0.15
N GLN A 470 5.05 -3.60 0.93
CA GLN A 470 4.76 -3.58 2.35
C GLN A 470 3.87 -2.40 2.71
N THR A 471 2.91 -2.63 3.60
CA THR A 471 2.08 -1.60 4.22
C THR A 471 1.49 -0.56 3.26
N PRO A 472 0.87 -0.93 2.11
CA PRO A 472 0.06 0.03 1.37
C PRO A 472 -1.06 0.54 2.30
N THR A 473 -1.14 1.84 2.46
CA THR A 473 -1.99 2.46 3.50
C THR A 473 -3.46 2.47 3.12
N LEU A 474 -3.74 2.73 1.86
CA LEU A 474 -5.07 2.67 1.27
C LEU A 474 -5.01 1.77 0.02
N ALA A 475 -6.10 1.07 -0.27
CA ALA A 475 -6.26 0.20 -1.43
C ALA A 475 -5.27 -0.99 -1.48
N ASN A 476 -4.93 -1.49 -2.65
CA ASN A 476 -4.39 -2.83 -2.83
C ASN A 476 -2.86 -2.86 -2.90
N GLY A 477 -2.29 -4.03 -2.68
CA GLY A 477 -0.87 -4.23 -3.00
C GLY A 477 -0.63 -4.17 -4.51
N ILE A 478 -1.31 -5.04 -5.27
CA ILE A 478 -1.25 -5.03 -6.74
C ILE A 478 -2.67 -5.03 -7.28
N ALA A 479 -3.00 -4.07 -8.15
CA ALA A 479 -4.33 -3.92 -8.71
C ALA A 479 -4.33 -3.84 -10.24
N ILE A 480 -5.22 -4.59 -10.86
CA ILE A 480 -5.39 -4.63 -12.32
C ILE A 480 -6.82 -4.21 -12.66
N TYR A 481 -6.95 -3.18 -13.46
CA TYR A 481 -8.24 -2.64 -13.91
C TYR A 481 -8.33 -2.72 -15.42
N GLY A 482 -8.99 -3.78 -15.92
CA GLY A 482 -9.14 -4.04 -17.36
C GLY A 482 -7.83 -4.49 -18.06
N GLY A 483 -7.86 -4.48 -19.40
CA GLY A 483 -6.73 -4.85 -20.23
C GLY A 483 -6.64 -6.35 -20.57
N ARG A 484 -5.52 -6.76 -21.18
CA ARG A 484 -5.34 -8.14 -21.65
C ARG A 484 -3.94 -8.67 -21.45
N ASP A 485 -3.83 -9.97 -21.33
CA ASP A 485 -2.57 -10.74 -21.43
C ASP A 485 -1.50 -10.25 -20.45
N ASN A 486 -1.94 -9.76 -19.26
CA ASN A 486 -1.04 -9.26 -18.22
C ASN A 486 -0.68 -10.37 -17.22
N THR A 487 0.53 -10.30 -16.66
CA THR A 487 1.06 -11.29 -15.71
C THR A 487 1.61 -10.65 -14.46
N ILE A 488 1.22 -11.18 -13.31
CA ILE A 488 1.70 -10.81 -11.99
C ILE A 488 2.37 -12.03 -11.39
N SER A 489 3.71 -12.00 -11.21
CA SER A 489 4.45 -13.20 -10.83
C SER A 489 5.51 -12.95 -9.77
N ASN A 490 5.68 -13.93 -8.89
CA ASN A 490 6.77 -13.97 -7.91
C ASN A 490 6.84 -12.75 -6.96
N ASN A 491 5.72 -12.04 -6.75
CA ASN A 491 5.69 -10.87 -5.87
C ASN A 491 5.39 -11.26 -4.42
N ILE A 492 5.82 -10.42 -3.48
CA ILE A 492 5.42 -10.48 -2.08
C ILE A 492 4.61 -9.22 -1.77
N VAL A 493 3.42 -9.40 -1.17
CA VAL A 493 2.59 -8.31 -0.65
C VAL A 493 2.31 -8.56 0.82
N ALA A 494 2.75 -7.65 1.68
CA ALA A 494 2.56 -7.77 3.12
C ALA A 494 1.83 -6.55 3.71
N ASP A 495 0.96 -6.83 4.66
CA ASP A 495 0.36 -5.83 5.54
C ASP A 495 -0.40 -4.68 4.85
N PRO A 496 -1.29 -4.90 3.87
CA PRO A 496 -2.20 -3.85 3.42
C PRO A 496 -3.00 -3.29 4.60
N ILE A 497 -3.11 -1.97 4.71
CA ILE A 497 -3.64 -1.33 5.92
C ILE A 497 -5.15 -1.18 5.88
N ARG A 498 -5.69 -0.62 4.78
CA ARG A 498 -7.13 -0.32 4.66
C ARG A 498 -7.64 -0.45 3.24
N GLU A 499 -8.92 -0.85 3.12
CA GLU A 499 -9.73 -0.80 1.90
C GLU A 499 -9.13 -1.55 0.71
N GLY A 500 -8.21 -2.49 0.96
CA GLY A 500 -7.52 -3.21 -0.09
C GLY A 500 -7.23 -4.67 0.22
N SER A 501 -6.89 -5.36 -0.82
CA SER A 501 -6.40 -6.74 -0.81
C SER A 501 -4.90 -6.81 -1.09
N GLY A 502 -4.32 -7.99 -0.98
CA GLY A 502 -2.96 -8.21 -1.49
C GLY A 502 -2.92 -8.10 -3.02
N LEU A 503 -3.80 -8.86 -3.68
CA LEU A 503 -3.94 -8.92 -5.14
C LEU A 503 -5.38 -8.57 -5.53
N HIS A 504 -5.53 -7.75 -6.57
CA HIS A 504 -6.84 -7.30 -7.03
C HIS A 504 -6.96 -7.34 -8.56
N ALA A 505 -8.13 -7.73 -9.05
CA ALA A 505 -8.55 -7.47 -10.42
C ALA A 505 -9.99 -6.95 -10.40
N GLY A 506 -10.21 -5.77 -10.98
CA GLY A 506 -11.52 -5.13 -10.93
C GLY A 506 -11.95 -4.51 -12.25
N GLN A 507 -13.15 -4.84 -12.72
CA GLN A 507 -13.79 -4.12 -13.80
C GLN A 507 -14.51 -2.93 -13.21
N ARG A 508 -13.75 -1.84 -13.00
CA ARG A 508 -14.22 -0.59 -12.37
C ARG A 508 -13.37 0.61 -12.83
N PHE A 509 -13.72 1.79 -12.39
CA PHE A 509 -13.02 3.04 -12.69
C PHE A 509 -12.92 3.34 -14.19
N ASN A 510 -14.01 3.07 -14.92
CA ASN A 510 -14.06 3.26 -16.37
C ASN A 510 -12.90 2.55 -17.09
N SER A 511 -12.55 1.34 -16.67
CA SER A 511 -11.52 0.56 -17.33
C SER A 511 -12.03 -0.07 -18.64
N THR A 512 -11.13 -0.34 -19.58
CA THR A 512 -11.44 -1.19 -20.74
C THR A 512 -11.84 -2.59 -20.24
N PRO A 513 -12.65 -3.34 -20.99
CA PRO A 513 -12.98 -4.70 -20.59
C PRO A 513 -11.73 -5.59 -20.46
N PHE A 514 -11.77 -6.52 -19.51
CA PHE A 514 -10.78 -7.59 -19.49
C PHE A 514 -10.92 -8.51 -20.71
N ALA A 515 -9.78 -8.91 -21.29
CA ALA A 515 -9.73 -9.84 -22.42
C ALA A 515 -8.49 -10.74 -22.34
N GLY A 516 -8.44 -11.78 -23.16
CA GLY A 516 -7.34 -12.74 -23.18
C GLY A 516 -7.18 -13.42 -21.82
N TYR A 517 -5.99 -13.33 -21.24
CA TYR A 517 -5.72 -13.89 -19.90
C TYR A 517 -5.26 -12.83 -18.88
N LEU A 518 -5.45 -13.15 -17.61
CA LEU A 518 -4.78 -12.48 -16.47
C LEU A 518 -4.17 -13.57 -15.59
N ARG A 519 -2.86 -13.52 -15.40
CA ARG A 519 -2.13 -14.53 -14.62
C ARG A 519 -1.58 -13.98 -13.32
N PHE A 520 -1.86 -14.69 -12.23
CA PHE A 520 -1.20 -14.56 -10.95
C PHE A 520 -0.40 -15.84 -10.72
N THR A 521 0.92 -15.73 -10.62
CA THR A 521 1.78 -16.92 -10.55
C THR A 521 2.83 -16.77 -9.47
N ASN A 522 2.86 -17.73 -8.54
CA ASN A 522 3.86 -17.76 -7.45
C ASN A 522 3.93 -16.48 -6.61
N ASN A 523 2.84 -15.75 -6.42
CA ASN A 523 2.84 -14.61 -5.51
C ASN A 523 2.64 -15.08 -4.06
N THR A 524 3.11 -14.30 -3.11
CA THR A 524 2.81 -14.50 -1.68
C THR A 524 2.15 -13.25 -1.13
N THR A 525 1.00 -13.42 -0.49
CA THR A 525 0.40 -12.36 0.34
C THR A 525 0.52 -12.73 1.81
N VAL A 526 0.81 -11.75 2.66
CA VAL A 526 0.98 -11.95 4.09
C VAL A 526 0.11 -10.94 4.84
N ARG A 527 -0.75 -11.42 5.75
CA ARG A 527 -1.69 -10.60 6.53
C ARG A 527 -2.50 -9.63 5.64
N ALA A 528 -2.84 -10.12 4.43
CA ALA A 528 -3.62 -9.37 3.46
C ALA A 528 -5.13 -9.54 3.69
N GLY A 529 -5.91 -8.75 2.95
CA GLY A 529 -7.35 -8.66 3.11
C GLY A 529 -7.70 -7.73 4.27
N THR A 530 -8.16 -6.54 3.94
CA THR A 530 -8.56 -5.52 4.91
C THR A 530 -10.07 -5.37 4.91
N PHE A 531 -10.57 -4.43 5.68
CA PHE A 531 -11.99 -4.11 5.71
C PHE A 531 -12.32 -3.00 4.71
N GLU A 532 -13.20 -3.30 3.78
CA GLU A 532 -13.68 -2.31 2.81
C GLU A 532 -14.83 -1.51 3.43
N LEU A 533 -14.57 -0.23 3.65
CA LEU A 533 -15.45 0.65 4.41
C LEU A 533 -16.73 1.02 3.64
N ASN A 534 -16.67 1.09 2.31
CA ASN A 534 -17.83 1.50 1.49
C ASN A 534 -18.90 0.41 1.43
N TRP A 535 -18.49 -0.85 1.42
CA TRP A 535 -19.40 -2.00 1.36
C TRP A 535 -19.52 -2.73 2.70
N ASN A 536 -18.73 -2.32 3.69
CA ASN A 536 -18.78 -2.89 5.03
C ASN A 536 -18.55 -4.42 5.01
N ILE A 537 -17.53 -4.85 4.29
CA ILE A 537 -17.14 -6.26 4.12
C ILE A 537 -15.63 -6.46 4.31
N GLY A 538 -15.26 -7.65 4.79
CA GLY A 538 -13.85 -8.09 4.80
C GLY A 538 -13.42 -8.56 3.41
N LEU A 539 -12.28 -8.06 2.94
CA LEU A 539 -11.72 -8.39 1.64
C LEU A 539 -10.87 -9.65 1.68
N GLY A 540 -10.73 -10.30 0.54
CA GLY A 540 -9.84 -11.44 0.36
C GLY A 540 -8.37 -11.04 0.24
N ALA A 541 -7.47 -12.02 0.39
CA ALA A 541 -6.07 -11.85 0.02
C ALA A 541 -5.93 -11.61 -1.49
N ILE A 542 -6.74 -12.32 -2.29
CA ILE A 542 -7.04 -11.96 -3.66
C ILE A 542 -8.52 -11.57 -3.78
N TRP A 543 -8.78 -10.44 -4.44
CA TRP A 543 -10.11 -9.89 -4.64
C TRP A 543 -10.39 -9.64 -6.11
N LEU A 544 -11.34 -10.40 -6.68
CA LEU A 544 -11.83 -10.24 -8.05
C LEU A 544 -13.19 -9.54 -8.00
N PHE A 545 -13.33 -8.42 -8.73
CA PHE A 545 -14.48 -7.53 -8.59
C PHE A 545 -15.10 -7.11 -9.93
N ALA A 546 -16.35 -7.47 -10.15
CA ALA A 546 -17.15 -7.12 -11.31
C ALA A 546 -18.17 -6.03 -10.92
N LEU A 547 -17.85 -4.74 -11.11
CA LEU A 547 -18.70 -3.62 -10.73
C LEU A 547 -19.28 -2.85 -11.94
N GLU A 548 -18.46 -2.56 -12.94
CA GLU A 548 -18.88 -1.82 -14.15
C GLU A 548 -18.96 -2.72 -15.39
N GLY A 549 -18.64 -4.01 -15.22
CA GLY A 549 -18.65 -5.03 -16.25
C GLY A 549 -18.21 -6.40 -15.70
N SER A 550 -18.42 -7.44 -16.47
CA SER A 550 -17.94 -8.79 -16.13
C SER A 550 -16.43 -8.90 -16.28
N LEU A 551 -15.80 -9.72 -15.44
CA LEU A 551 -14.41 -10.13 -15.67
C LEU A 551 -14.41 -11.24 -16.74
N ALA A 552 -14.11 -10.86 -17.98
CA ALA A 552 -14.25 -11.73 -19.13
C ALA A 552 -12.94 -12.44 -19.59
N ALA A 553 -11.81 -12.11 -18.97
CA ALA A 553 -10.56 -12.81 -19.23
C ALA A 553 -10.54 -14.21 -18.62
N ASP A 554 -9.68 -15.10 -19.13
CA ASP A 554 -9.27 -16.31 -18.45
C ASP A 554 -8.33 -15.92 -17.28
N ILE A 555 -8.80 -16.04 -16.03
CA ILE A 555 -8.03 -15.70 -14.85
C ILE A 555 -7.38 -16.94 -14.28
N GLU A 556 -6.06 -17.00 -14.36
CA GLU A 556 -5.25 -18.14 -13.92
C GLU A 556 -4.45 -17.78 -12.66
N VAL A 557 -4.72 -18.45 -11.54
CA VAL A 557 -3.97 -18.33 -10.29
C VAL A 557 -3.21 -19.63 -10.04
N THR A 558 -1.89 -19.59 -10.09
CA THR A 558 -1.07 -20.80 -9.98
C THR A 558 0.08 -20.61 -9.00
N GLY A 559 0.19 -21.51 -8.01
CA GLY A 559 1.32 -21.53 -7.07
C GLY A 559 1.35 -20.37 -6.08
N ASP A 560 0.27 -19.62 -5.95
CA ASP A 560 0.19 -18.50 -5.01
C ASP A 560 0.08 -18.98 -3.56
N HIS A 561 0.62 -18.19 -2.63
CA HIS A 561 0.51 -18.41 -1.19
C HIS A 561 -0.25 -17.25 -0.54
N TYR A 562 -1.30 -17.58 0.24
CA TYR A 562 -2.08 -16.60 1.00
C TYR A 562 -1.95 -16.91 2.49
N LEU A 563 -1.18 -16.07 3.22
CA LEU A 563 -0.70 -16.39 4.56
C LEU A 563 -1.27 -15.41 5.60
N GLN A 564 -1.81 -15.94 6.69
CA GLN A 564 -2.31 -15.17 7.84
C GLN A 564 -3.32 -14.06 7.45
N ASN A 565 -4.21 -14.36 6.51
CA ASN A 565 -5.17 -13.38 5.99
C ASN A 565 -6.14 -12.93 7.08
N THR A 566 -6.45 -11.65 7.11
CA THR A 566 -7.36 -11.08 8.13
C THR A 566 -8.80 -11.58 7.94
N TYR A 567 -9.24 -11.69 6.69
CA TYR A 567 -10.56 -12.19 6.31
C TYR A 567 -10.46 -13.40 5.37
N ASN A 568 -11.07 -13.34 4.21
CA ASN A 568 -11.07 -14.44 3.25
C ASN A 568 -9.70 -14.59 2.57
N ALA A 569 -9.38 -15.79 2.10
CA ALA A 569 -8.26 -15.95 1.19
C ALA A 569 -8.65 -15.51 -0.23
N ILE A 570 -9.77 -15.98 -0.73
CA ILE A 570 -10.25 -15.72 -2.10
C ILE A 570 -11.61 -15.03 -2.02
N MET A 571 -11.78 -13.92 -2.74
CA MET A 571 -13.03 -13.20 -2.80
C MET A 571 -13.42 -12.87 -4.24
N LEU A 572 -14.63 -13.27 -4.64
CA LEU A 572 -15.21 -13.03 -5.95
C LEU A 572 -16.51 -12.25 -5.75
N VAL A 573 -16.58 -11.00 -6.22
CA VAL A 573 -17.70 -10.11 -5.91
C VAL A 573 -18.25 -9.43 -7.15
N ALA A 574 -19.58 -9.52 -7.32
CA ALA A 574 -20.38 -8.66 -8.15
C ALA A 574 -21.63 -8.29 -7.34
N ASP A 575 -21.43 -7.50 -6.28
CA ASP A 575 -22.45 -7.25 -5.27
C ASP A 575 -23.52 -6.24 -5.75
N TRP A 576 -24.55 -6.08 -4.94
CA TRP A 576 -25.62 -5.15 -5.23
C TRP A 576 -25.07 -3.73 -5.57
N PRO A 577 -25.57 -3.04 -6.60
CA PRO A 577 -26.76 -3.35 -7.42
C PRO A 577 -26.51 -4.19 -8.68
N VAL A 578 -25.31 -4.66 -8.93
CA VAL A 578 -24.88 -5.27 -10.21
C VAL A 578 -24.74 -6.80 -10.18
N LYS A 579 -25.06 -7.43 -9.05
CA LYS A 579 -24.90 -8.88 -8.83
C LYS A 579 -25.61 -9.77 -9.87
N ASP A 580 -26.71 -9.29 -10.45
CA ASP A 580 -27.48 -10.00 -11.46
C ASP A 580 -27.15 -9.54 -12.90
N LEU A 581 -26.15 -8.66 -13.06
CA LEU A 581 -25.77 -8.08 -14.34
C LEU A 581 -24.39 -8.57 -14.81
N TYR A 582 -23.45 -8.71 -13.87
CA TYR A 582 -22.06 -9.00 -14.18
C TYR A 582 -21.62 -10.30 -13.53
N SER A 583 -20.66 -10.96 -14.17
CA SER A 583 -20.15 -12.27 -13.76
C SER A 583 -18.64 -12.28 -13.66
N ILE A 584 -18.14 -13.24 -12.87
CA ILE A 584 -16.74 -13.61 -12.79
C ILE A 584 -16.68 -15.08 -13.17
N ALA A 585 -16.26 -15.36 -14.38
CA ALA A 585 -16.21 -16.71 -14.94
C ALA A 585 -14.78 -17.05 -15.38
N ASN A 586 -14.53 -18.34 -15.68
CA ASN A 586 -13.24 -18.82 -16.17
C ASN A 586 -12.06 -18.52 -15.22
N VAL A 587 -12.30 -18.64 -13.91
CA VAL A 587 -11.24 -18.51 -12.91
C VAL A 587 -10.72 -19.89 -12.55
N SER A 588 -9.40 -20.03 -12.52
CA SER A 588 -8.76 -21.28 -12.08
C SER A 588 -7.78 -21.01 -10.95
N PHE A 589 -7.85 -21.83 -9.88
CA PHE A 589 -6.90 -21.85 -8.78
C PHE A 589 -6.18 -23.19 -8.78
N LYS A 590 -4.87 -23.16 -8.97
CA LYS A 590 -4.04 -24.35 -9.04
C LYS A 590 -2.81 -24.25 -8.15
N ASP A 591 -2.50 -25.33 -7.42
CA ASP A 591 -1.33 -25.41 -6.54
C ASP A 591 -1.26 -24.24 -5.53
N VAL A 592 -2.41 -23.78 -5.01
CA VAL A 592 -2.51 -22.63 -4.11
C VAL A 592 -2.43 -23.10 -2.67
N ARG A 593 -1.59 -22.44 -1.88
CA ARG A 593 -1.48 -22.67 -0.44
C ARG A 593 -2.10 -21.53 0.36
N ILE A 594 -2.95 -21.87 1.30
CA ILE A 594 -3.59 -20.95 2.24
C ILE A 594 -3.23 -21.38 3.65
N ASP A 595 -2.61 -20.50 4.43
CA ASP A 595 -2.26 -20.79 5.82
C ASP A 595 -2.68 -19.64 6.73
N GLY A 596 -3.84 -19.79 7.33
CA GLY A 596 -4.50 -18.80 8.15
C GLY A 596 -5.47 -17.90 7.37
N THR A 597 -6.74 -17.97 7.75
CA THR A 597 -7.76 -17.00 7.35
C THR A 597 -8.61 -16.67 8.58
N GLY A 598 -8.95 -15.39 8.75
CA GLY A 598 -9.87 -14.98 9.80
C GLY A 598 -11.31 -15.40 9.52
N THR A 599 -11.67 -15.59 8.24
CA THR A 599 -12.99 -16.03 7.82
C THR A 599 -12.90 -17.27 6.94
N SER A 600 -13.21 -17.23 5.67
CA SER A 600 -13.33 -18.40 4.81
C SER A 600 -12.18 -18.52 3.80
N VAL A 601 -12.04 -19.70 3.20
CA VAL A 601 -11.18 -19.90 2.04
C VAL A 601 -11.72 -19.11 0.85
N LEU A 602 -13.00 -19.26 0.55
CA LEU A 602 -13.66 -18.59 -0.56
C LEU A 602 -14.91 -17.86 -0.09
N SER A 603 -15.02 -16.59 -0.48
CA SER A 603 -16.27 -15.83 -0.44
C SER A 603 -16.68 -15.50 -1.87
N ALA A 604 -17.79 -16.05 -2.33
CA ALA A 604 -18.32 -15.85 -3.67
C ALA A 604 -19.66 -15.13 -3.63
N ARG A 605 -19.69 -13.89 -4.12
CA ARG A 605 -20.88 -13.04 -4.21
C ARG A 605 -21.06 -12.54 -5.65
N ALA A 606 -20.92 -13.44 -6.61
CA ALA A 606 -21.01 -13.15 -8.04
C ALA A 606 -21.65 -14.32 -8.77
N MET A 607 -22.28 -14.05 -9.90
CA MET A 607 -22.53 -15.09 -10.91
C MET A 607 -21.18 -15.52 -11.52
N GLY A 608 -21.07 -16.77 -11.92
CA GLY A 608 -19.88 -17.23 -12.60
C GLY A 608 -19.39 -18.59 -12.17
N SER A 609 -18.07 -18.80 -12.30
CA SER A 609 -17.50 -20.11 -12.01
C SER A 609 -16.01 -20.01 -11.67
N ALA A 610 -15.55 -20.96 -10.84
CA ALA A 610 -14.14 -21.19 -10.61
C ALA A 610 -13.83 -22.69 -10.53
N SER A 611 -12.62 -23.05 -10.92
CA SER A 611 -12.08 -24.40 -10.76
C SER A 611 -10.93 -24.43 -9.77
N PHE A 612 -10.77 -25.53 -9.04
CA PHE A 612 -9.79 -25.72 -7.98
C PHE A 612 -9.04 -27.04 -8.19
N GLU A 613 -7.71 -26.98 -8.20
CA GLU A 613 -6.81 -28.13 -8.32
C GLU A 613 -5.66 -27.96 -7.31
N ASN A 614 -5.44 -28.94 -6.44
CA ASN A 614 -4.36 -28.91 -5.42
C ASN A 614 -4.36 -27.64 -4.55
N VAL A 615 -5.50 -27.20 -4.09
CA VAL A 615 -5.61 -26.09 -3.13
C VAL A 615 -5.51 -26.66 -1.72
N ASP A 616 -4.45 -26.28 -0.98
CA ASP A 616 -4.19 -26.71 0.41
C ASP A 616 -4.45 -25.55 1.36
N ALA A 617 -5.52 -25.63 2.18
CA ALA A 617 -5.90 -24.62 3.14
C ALA A 617 -5.81 -25.15 4.57
N ARG A 618 -5.16 -24.37 5.45
CA ARG A 618 -5.00 -24.69 6.86
C ARG A 618 -5.34 -23.47 7.72
N ASN A 619 -5.66 -23.71 8.99
CA ASN A 619 -5.99 -22.65 9.95
C ASN A 619 -7.11 -21.73 9.45
N VAL A 620 -8.13 -22.33 8.85
CA VAL A 620 -9.30 -21.61 8.29
C VAL A 620 -10.24 -21.22 9.41
N GLY A 621 -10.66 -19.94 9.44
CA GLY A 621 -11.50 -19.39 10.50
C GLY A 621 -10.79 -19.34 11.86
N ALA A 622 -9.45 -19.33 11.84
CA ALA A 622 -8.68 -19.18 13.07
C ALA A 622 -8.97 -17.83 13.74
N PRO A 623 -8.99 -17.77 15.07
CA PRO A 623 -9.16 -16.51 15.77
C PRO A 623 -8.08 -15.51 15.36
N VAL A 624 -8.48 -14.32 14.95
CA VAL A 624 -7.58 -13.21 14.64
C VAL A 624 -7.58 -12.26 15.84
N PRO A 625 -6.43 -11.97 16.44
CA PRO A 625 -6.37 -11.01 17.54
C PRO A 625 -6.66 -9.59 17.04
N TRP A 626 -7.57 -8.91 17.75
CA TRP A 626 -7.98 -7.54 17.48
C TRP A 626 -7.54 -6.60 18.62
N GLY A 627 -6.26 -6.33 18.72
CA GLY A 627 -5.71 -5.46 19.75
C GLY A 627 -5.55 -6.14 21.12
N ASP A 628 -4.98 -5.38 22.05
CA ASP A 628 -4.48 -5.92 23.34
C ASP A 628 -5.56 -6.45 24.30
N ASP A 629 -6.77 -5.89 24.27
CA ASP A 629 -7.82 -6.16 25.27
C ASP A 629 -9.13 -6.66 24.64
N ARG A 630 -9.10 -7.12 23.39
CA ARG A 630 -10.32 -7.50 22.69
C ARG A 630 -10.45 -9.00 22.56
N GLU A 631 -11.71 -9.43 22.60
CA GLU A 631 -12.05 -10.80 22.28
C GLU A 631 -11.50 -11.16 20.89
N LEU A 632 -10.96 -12.35 20.78
CA LEU A 632 -10.54 -12.90 19.52
C LEU A 632 -11.74 -12.92 18.57
N PHE A 633 -11.54 -12.44 17.36
CA PHE A 633 -12.56 -12.56 16.33
C PHE A 633 -12.71 -14.05 15.98
N VAL A 634 -13.81 -14.64 16.40
CA VAL A 634 -14.12 -16.05 16.11
C VAL A 634 -15.10 -16.07 14.96
N ASN A 635 -14.69 -16.72 13.89
CA ASN A 635 -15.51 -16.90 12.73
C ASN A 635 -16.07 -18.32 12.62
N ASN A 636 -17.37 -18.42 12.38
CA ASN A 636 -18.08 -19.69 12.21
C ASN A 636 -18.47 -19.96 10.74
N CYS A 637 -17.77 -19.37 9.79
CA CYS A 637 -18.18 -19.38 8.39
C CYS A 637 -17.84 -20.67 7.64
N GLY A 638 -16.94 -21.49 8.16
CA GLY A 638 -16.43 -22.64 7.43
C GLY A 638 -15.53 -22.22 6.25
N ALA A 639 -15.22 -23.15 5.37
CA ALA A 639 -14.31 -22.92 4.25
C ALA A 639 -14.91 -22.03 3.14
N PHE A 640 -16.21 -22.05 3.01
CA PHE A 640 -16.88 -21.40 1.89
C PHE A 640 -18.04 -20.53 2.37
N ASN A 641 -18.11 -19.32 1.82
CA ASN A 641 -19.19 -18.38 2.01
C ASN A 641 -19.80 -17.97 0.66
N TRP A 642 -21.09 -18.25 0.49
CA TRP A 642 -21.84 -17.86 -0.70
C TRP A 642 -23.05 -17.02 -0.31
N ASP A 643 -23.27 -15.92 -0.97
CA ASP A 643 -24.50 -15.15 -0.82
C ASP A 643 -25.51 -15.51 -1.92
N TRP A 644 -26.22 -16.62 -1.72
CA TRP A 644 -27.29 -17.08 -2.62
C TRP A 644 -28.63 -16.40 -2.38
N ALA A 645 -28.79 -15.72 -1.27
CA ALA A 645 -30.07 -15.09 -0.90
C ALA A 645 -30.53 -14.06 -1.93
N ASN A 646 -29.64 -13.68 -2.83
CA ASN A 646 -29.88 -12.69 -3.87
C ASN A 646 -29.94 -13.26 -5.28
N GLY A 647 -30.03 -14.57 -5.46
CA GLY A 647 -30.17 -15.19 -6.76
C GLY A 647 -28.89 -15.32 -7.61
N SER A 648 -27.72 -15.06 -7.01
CA SER A 648 -26.44 -15.27 -7.70
C SER A 648 -26.21 -16.75 -7.95
N GLU A 649 -25.89 -17.12 -9.17
CA GLU A 649 -25.50 -18.49 -9.54
C GLU A 649 -23.98 -18.55 -9.68
N PHE A 650 -23.32 -19.17 -8.72
CA PHE A 650 -21.89 -19.45 -8.78
C PHE A 650 -21.66 -20.95 -8.79
N SER A 651 -20.83 -21.42 -9.71
CA SER A 651 -20.48 -22.84 -9.80
C SER A 651 -19.00 -23.06 -9.52
N MET A 652 -18.72 -24.11 -8.78
CA MET A 652 -17.36 -24.54 -8.49
C MET A 652 -17.09 -25.91 -9.09
N THR A 653 -15.89 -26.07 -9.63
CA THR A 653 -15.41 -27.35 -10.16
C THR A 653 -14.22 -27.82 -9.34
N ASP A 654 -14.34 -28.95 -8.69
CA ASP A 654 -13.25 -29.63 -8.00
C ASP A 654 -12.52 -30.54 -9.01
N LEU A 655 -11.25 -30.22 -9.28
CA LEU A 655 -10.39 -31.00 -10.17
C LEU A 655 -9.51 -32.01 -9.42
N GLY A 656 -9.63 -32.04 -8.08
CA GLY A 656 -8.94 -32.99 -7.20
C GLY A 656 -7.70 -32.41 -6.50
N GLY A 657 -7.25 -33.14 -5.47
CA GLY A 657 -6.10 -32.76 -4.67
C GLY A 657 -6.36 -31.63 -3.67
N ASN A 658 -7.61 -31.20 -3.50
CA ASN A 658 -7.95 -30.08 -2.64
C ASN A 658 -8.13 -30.51 -1.18
N ASP A 659 -7.59 -29.71 -0.24
CA ASP A 659 -7.82 -29.80 1.20
C ASP A 659 -8.12 -28.38 1.74
N TYR A 660 -9.34 -28.17 2.22
CA TYR A 660 -9.82 -26.84 2.60
C TYR A 660 -9.76 -26.58 4.10
N PHE A 661 -9.37 -27.54 4.93
CA PHE A 661 -9.39 -27.39 6.39
C PHE A 661 -8.11 -27.86 7.07
N GLY A 662 -7.23 -28.58 6.39
CA GLY A 662 -6.12 -29.30 7.01
C GLY A 662 -6.53 -30.45 7.92
N ASP A 663 -7.82 -30.79 7.93
CA ASP A 663 -8.41 -31.92 8.65
C ASP A 663 -9.12 -32.83 7.63
N PRO A 664 -8.59 -34.01 7.34
CA PRO A 664 -9.18 -34.91 6.36
C PRO A 664 -10.61 -35.36 6.71
N THR A 665 -11.07 -35.16 7.93
CA THR A 665 -12.46 -35.43 8.31
C THR A 665 -13.41 -34.27 7.98
N GLN A 666 -12.88 -33.09 7.74
CA GLN A 666 -13.62 -31.87 7.38
C GLN A 666 -13.36 -31.41 5.93
N SER A 667 -12.40 -32.04 5.26
CA SER A 667 -11.99 -31.70 3.89
C SER A 667 -12.94 -32.19 2.81
N THR A 668 -14.10 -32.70 3.17
CA THR A 668 -15.08 -33.05 2.17
C THR A 668 -15.67 -31.79 1.55
N TRP A 669 -15.30 -31.56 0.30
CA TRP A 669 -16.03 -30.69 -0.60
C TRP A 669 -17.54 -30.97 -0.48
N LEU A 670 -18.27 -29.98 0.02
CA LEU A 670 -19.73 -30.04 -0.01
C LEU A 670 -20.17 -29.30 -1.28
N PRO A 671 -20.83 -29.98 -2.20
CA PRO A 671 -21.43 -29.31 -3.37
C PRO A 671 -22.32 -28.16 -2.89
N ALA A 672 -22.29 -27.05 -3.61
CA ALA A 672 -23.02 -25.83 -3.24
C ALA A 672 -24.50 -26.06 -2.92
N TRP A 673 -25.16 -27.04 -3.56
CA TRP A 673 -26.55 -27.43 -3.28
C TRP A 673 -26.75 -28.19 -1.94
N LEU A 674 -25.68 -28.68 -1.35
CA LEU A 674 -25.72 -29.32 -0.02
C LEU A 674 -25.40 -28.34 1.11
N MET A 675 -24.92 -27.13 0.81
CA MET A 675 -24.66 -26.12 1.84
C MET A 675 -26.00 -25.50 2.25
N PRO A 676 -26.50 -25.81 3.47
CA PRO A 676 -27.75 -25.21 3.91
C PRO A 676 -27.56 -23.71 4.10
N ASN A 677 -28.48 -22.96 3.58
CA ASN A 677 -28.70 -21.53 3.79
C ASN A 677 -27.59 -20.80 4.52
N LEU A 678 -26.77 -20.21 3.74
CA LEU A 678 -25.53 -19.64 4.14
C LEU A 678 -25.57 -18.77 5.32
N ILE A 679 -24.71 -19.14 6.18
CA ILE A 679 -24.34 -18.40 7.35
C ILE A 679 -23.84 -17.05 6.88
N THR A 680 -24.53 -16.00 7.26
CA THR A 680 -23.98 -14.66 7.21
C THR A 680 -22.72 -14.67 8.06
N CYS A 681 -21.59 -14.81 7.40
CA CYS A 681 -20.31 -14.67 8.04
C CYS A 681 -20.23 -13.29 8.69
N ASN A 682 -19.92 -13.23 9.97
CA ASN A 682 -19.62 -11.95 10.58
C ASN A 682 -18.18 -11.56 10.22
N ASP A 683 -18.03 -10.97 9.05
CA ASP A 683 -16.77 -10.43 8.54
C ASP A 683 -16.59 -8.95 8.93
N ARG A 684 -17.30 -8.49 9.95
CA ARG A 684 -17.27 -7.11 10.42
C ARG A 684 -16.54 -7.00 11.75
N PRO A 685 -15.25 -6.66 11.72
CA PRO A 685 -14.52 -6.42 12.96
C PRO A 685 -15.03 -5.15 13.64
N PRO A 686 -14.82 -5.03 14.94
CA PRO A 686 -15.01 -3.77 15.62
C PRO A 686 -14.03 -2.73 15.05
N VAL A 687 -14.57 -1.60 14.59
CA VAL A 687 -13.76 -0.45 14.19
C VAL A 687 -13.60 0.44 15.42
N VAL A 688 -12.37 0.74 15.79
CA VAL A 688 -12.09 1.75 16.81
C VAL A 688 -12.06 3.10 16.12
N PRO A 689 -12.88 4.05 16.56
CA PRO A 689 -12.74 5.42 16.11
C PRO A 689 -11.32 5.91 16.41
N PRO A 690 -10.68 6.67 15.50
CA PRO A 690 -9.40 7.29 15.81
C PRO A 690 -9.57 8.19 17.04
N PRO A 691 -8.54 8.31 17.88
CA PRO A 691 -8.58 9.26 18.99
C PRO A 691 -8.79 10.67 18.45
N PRO A 692 -9.45 11.54 19.20
CA PRO A 692 -9.61 12.94 18.79
C PRO A 692 -8.24 13.62 18.66
N PRO A 693 -8.10 14.62 17.79
CA PRO A 693 -6.82 15.32 17.58
C PRO A 693 -6.13 15.83 18.87
N SER A 694 -6.93 16.18 19.88
CA SER A 694 -6.42 16.61 21.18
C SER A 694 -5.72 15.50 22.00
N ALA A 695 -5.79 14.26 21.57
CA ALA A 695 -5.13 13.13 22.25
C ALA A 695 -3.76 12.76 21.62
N TRP A 696 -3.31 13.49 20.61
CA TRP A 696 -2.07 13.23 19.87
C TRP A 696 -0.90 14.07 20.31
#